data_0cbf7ffb25ba16e5950d546ba7505870
#
_entry.id   0cbf7ffb25ba16e5950d546ba7505870
#
_cell.length_a   1.000
_cell.length_b   1.000
_cell.length_c   1.000
_cell.angle_alpha   90.00
_cell.angle_beta   90.00
_cell.angle_gamma   90.00
#
_symmetry.space_group_name_H-M   'P 1'
#
loop_
_entity.id
_entity.type
_entity.pdbx_description
1 polymer ?
#
loop_
_entity_poly.entity_id
_entity_poly.type
_entity_poly.pdbx_seq_one_letter_code
_entity_poly.pdbx_strand_id
1 'polypeptide(L)'
;MFKKILIANRGEIACRVIKTARKMGIQTVAIYSDADANALHVKMADEAVHIGPPPANQSYIVIDKVMDAIRETGAEAVHPGYGFLSENPKFAEALEAEGVAFIGPPKGAIEAMGDKITSKKIAQDADVSTVPGYMGLIEDAEEAVKISQEVGYPVMIKASAGGGGKGMRIAWNDNEAREGFQSSKNEAASSFGDDRIFIEKFVTQPRHIEIQVLSDGQGNTIYLNERECSIQRRNQKVIEEAPSPFLDEETRRAMGEQSCALADAVGYASAGTVEFIVDGDKNFYFLEMNTRLQVEHPVTELITGVDLVEQMIRVAAGEKLSIQQSDVQRNGWAMESRLYAEDPYRGFLPSIGRLTRYRPPAEIAETGRAVRNDTGVFEGGEISMYYDPMIAKLCTWAPDRAAAIEEMRVALDSFEIEGIGHNIPFLAAVMDHPKFISGDMTTAFIEEEYPEGFEGVTLDEPTLRRIAAASAAMHRVAEIRRTRISGRMSHHERHVGSDWVVKLQGQSFPVSIAADPDGATTTFEDGAALRVESDWMPGQPMAVLSVDGAPLILKVDSGTSGFRVRYRGADLEATIRTPRQAELAARMPEKLPPDTSKMLLCPMPGLIVKVDVVEGEEVQEGQALCTVEAMKMENILRAEKKGVVAKINAAAGDSLQVDDVIMEFE
;
A
#
# COMPACT_ATOMS: atom_id res chain seq x y z
N MET A 1 -4.57 10.84 33.30
CA MET A 1 -4.99 9.91 32.23
C MET A 1 -6.44 10.19 31.84
N PHE A 2 -6.77 10.22 30.55
CA PHE A 2 -8.11 10.54 30.02
C PHE A 2 -9.10 9.40 30.32
N LYS A 3 -10.38 9.74 30.47
CA LYS A 3 -11.48 8.78 30.57
C LYS A 3 -12.13 8.49 29.23
N LYS A 4 -12.19 9.49 28.35
CA LYS A 4 -12.81 9.41 27.05
C LYS A 4 -12.01 10.22 26.01
N ILE A 5 -11.71 9.60 24.86
CA ILE A 5 -11.06 10.26 23.74
C ILE A 5 -11.92 10.17 22.48
N LEU A 6 -11.89 11.21 21.65
CA LEU A 6 -12.46 11.20 20.31
C LEU A 6 -11.35 10.89 19.29
N ILE A 7 -11.67 10.07 18.30
CA ILE A 7 -10.76 9.73 17.22
C ILE A 7 -11.19 10.50 15.98
N ALA A 8 -10.44 11.57 15.65
CA ALA A 8 -10.73 12.44 14.52
C ALA A 8 -10.20 11.85 13.20
N ASN A 9 -10.54 10.58 12.95
CA ASN A 9 -10.12 9.85 11.77
C ASN A 9 -11.09 8.67 11.50
N ARG A 10 -10.80 7.89 10.47
CA ARG A 10 -11.60 6.75 10.01
C ARG A 10 -10.72 5.54 9.66
N GLY A 11 -11.38 4.44 9.25
CA GLY A 11 -10.71 3.28 8.66
C GLY A 11 -9.78 2.57 9.63
N GLU A 12 -8.65 2.08 9.12
CA GLU A 12 -7.76 1.22 9.88
C GLU A 12 -7.11 1.95 11.07
N ILE A 13 -6.72 3.22 10.89
CA ILE A 13 -6.07 3.97 11.98
C ILE A 13 -7.03 4.24 13.14
N ALA A 14 -8.31 4.50 12.85
CA ALA A 14 -9.30 4.64 13.91
C ALA A 14 -9.46 3.31 14.67
N CYS A 15 -9.55 2.18 13.97
CA CYS A 15 -9.57 0.85 14.59
C CYS A 15 -8.31 0.58 15.43
N ARG A 16 -7.14 0.99 14.93
CA ARG A 16 -5.84 0.85 15.61
C ARG A 16 -5.82 1.64 16.93
N VAL A 17 -6.25 2.89 16.91
CA VAL A 17 -6.32 3.73 18.10
C VAL A 17 -7.32 3.18 19.11
N ILE A 18 -8.52 2.73 18.67
CA ILE A 18 -9.52 2.11 19.52
C ILE A 18 -8.97 0.89 20.25
N LYS A 19 -8.19 0.03 19.58
CA LYS A 19 -7.58 -1.17 20.19
C LYS A 19 -6.70 -0.80 21.39
N THR A 20 -5.83 0.21 21.24
CA THR A 20 -4.95 0.66 22.34
C THR A 20 -5.70 1.41 23.43
N ALA A 21 -6.60 2.33 23.09
CA ALA A 21 -7.43 3.05 24.06
C ALA A 21 -8.20 2.07 24.96
N ARG A 22 -8.79 1.03 24.36
CA ARG A 22 -9.51 -0.02 25.07
C ARG A 22 -8.61 -0.82 26.02
N LYS A 23 -7.36 -1.17 25.62
CA LYS A 23 -6.38 -1.80 26.51
C LYS A 23 -6.02 -0.91 27.69
N MET A 24 -6.02 0.42 27.50
CA MET A 24 -5.78 1.40 28.56
C MET A 24 -7.01 1.70 29.43
N GLY A 25 -8.18 1.11 29.12
CA GLY A 25 -9.44 1.36 29.84
C GLY A 25 -10.07 2.71 29.52
N ILE A 26 -9.76 3.30 28.36
CA ILE A 26 -10.24 4.62 27.90
C ILE A 26 -11.43 4.40 26.95
N GLN A 27 -12.53 5.11 27.18
CA GLN A 27 -13.68 5.12 26.27
C GLN A 27 -13.36 5.86 24.98
N THR A 28 -13.95 5.40 23.89
CA THR A 28 -13.66 5.91 22.54
C THR A 28 -14.91 6.45 21.85
N VAL A 29 -14.76 7.60 21.19
CA VAL A 29 -15.78 8.19 20.32
C VAL A 29 -15.25 8.12 18.89
N ALA A 30 -15.99 7.49 17.98
CA ALA A 30 -15.72 7.55 16.55
C ALA A 30 -16.56 8.66 15.90
N ILE A 31 -16.01 9.32 14.90
CA ILE A 31 -16.77 10.19 13.99
C ILE A 31 -16.95 9.49 12.64
N TYR A 32 -18.07 9.74 11.95
CA TYR A 32 -18.33 9.11 10.66
C TYR A 32 -19.16 9.96 9.72
N SER A 33 -18.86 9.86 8.42
CA SER A 33 -19.70 10.39 7.35
C SER A 33 -20.78 9.39 6.93
N ASP A 34 -21.70 9.81 6.06
CA ASP A 34 -22.74 8.91 5.51
C ASP A 34 -22.14 7.62 4.91
N ALA A 35 -20.99 7.70 4.23
CA ALA A 35 -20.34 6.55 3.62
C ALA A 35 -19.77 5.55 4.65
N ASP A 36 -19.45 6.01 5.84
CA ASP A 36 -18.85 5.20 6.90
C ASP A 36 -19.84 4.75 7.99
N ALA A 37 -21.14 4.99 7.83
CA ALA A 37 -22.16 4.64 8.84
C ALA A 37 -22.09 3.18 9.32
N ASN A 38 -21.65 2.26 8.47
CA ASN A 38 -21.49 0.85 8.77
C ASN A 38 -20.03 0.41 8.90
N ALA A 39 -19.07 1.33 8.93
CA ALA A 39 -17.64 1.02 8.96
C ALA A 39 -17.21 0.33 10.27
N LEU A 40 -16.07 -0.38 10.22
CA LEU A 40 -15.58 -1.17 11.35
C LEU A 40 -15.29 -0.31 12.58
N HIS A 41 -14.65 0.85 12.40
CA HIS A 41 -14.31 1.75 13.51
C HIS A 41 -15.55 2.28 14.24
N VAL A 42 -16.66 2.52 13.52
CA VAL A 42 -17.96 2.91 14.13
C VAL A 42 -18.53 1.80 15.00
N LYS A 43 -18.42 0.54 14.53
CA LYS A 43 -18.87 -0.63 15.30
C LYS A 43 -17.99 -0.95 16.50
N MET A 44 -16.71 -0.57 16.44
CA MET A 44 -15.75 -0.83 17.52
C MET A 44 -15.79 0.20 18.63
N ALA A 45 -16.08 1.46 18.33
CA ALA A 45 -16.09 2.54 19.31
C ALA A 45 -17.24 2.39 20.32
N ASP A 46 -17.06 3.00 21.50
CA ASP A 46 -18.09 3.00 22.56
C ASP A 46 -19.24 3.95 22.21
N GLU A 47 -18.93 5.08 21.55
CA GLU A 47 -19.86 6.07 21.02
C GLU A 47 -19.48 6.42 19.57
N ALA A 48 -20.45 6.88 18.78
CA ALA A 48 -20.20 7.34 17.41
C ALA A 48 -21.09 8.53 17.06
N VAL A 49 -20.49 9.54 16.40
CA VAL A 49 -21.16 10.78 16.01
C VAL A 49 -21.10 10.97 14.49
N HIS A 50 -22.27 11.21 13.89
CA HIS A 50 -22.39 11.51 12.47
C HIS A 50 -21.95 12.95 12.18
N ILE A 51 -21.05 13.14 11.21
CA ILE A 51 -20.46 14.45 10.90
C ILE A 51 -20.77 14.96 9.50
N GLY A 52 -21.66 14.30 8.74
CA GLY A 52 -22.14 14.80 7.46
C GLY A 52 -21.89 13.93 6.24
N PRO A 53 -21.96 14.51 5.02
CA PRO A 53 -21.90 13.77 3.77
C PRO A 53 -20.52 13.16 3.50
N PRO A 54 -20.41 12.23 2.49
CA PRO A 54 -19.20 11.45 2.24
C PRO A 54 -17.94 12.27 1.96
N PRO A 55 -17.93 13.36 1.15
CA PRO A 55 -16.70 14.08 0.86
C PRO A 55 -16.02 14.61 2.13
N ALA A 56 -14.71 14.37 2.25
CA ALA A 56 -13.94 14.74 3.44
C ALA A 56 -13.99 16.24 3.74
N ASN A 57 -14.02 17.09 2.71
CA ASN A 57 -14.18 18.55 2.83
C ASN A 57 -15.56 19.00 3.32
N GLN A 58 -16.50 18.08 3.46
CA GLN A 58 -17.83 18.32 4.03
C GLN A 58 -18.05 17.56 5.34
N SER A 59 -17.05 16.83 5.83
CA SER A 59 -17.11 15.98 7.02
C SER A 59 -15.80 16.01 7.81
N TYR A 60 -14.90 15.08 7.59
CA TYR A 60 -13.72 14.80 8.42
C TYR A 60 -12.71 15.94 8.56
N ILE A 61 -12.60 16.86 7.59
CA ILE A 61 -11.69 18.01 7.66
C ILE A 61 -12.39 19.32 8.01
N VAL A 62 -13.68 19.27 8.37
CA VAL A 62 -14.44 20.43 8.85
C VAL A 62 -14.29 20.52 10.36
N ILE A 63 -13.41 21.44 10.82
CA ILE A 63 -13.05 21.58 12.23
C ILE A 63 -14.29 21.75 13.11
N ASP A 64 -15.23 22.63 12.74
CA ASP A 64 -16.42 22.93 13.54
C ASP A 64 -17.25 21.66 13.82
N LYS A 65 -17.39 20.76 12.84
CA LYS A 65 -18.14 19.51 13.02
C LYS A 65 -17.46 18.55 13.98
N VAL A 66 -16.13 18.49 13.96
CA VAL A 66 -15.36 17.68 14.91
C VAL A 66 -15.47 18.30 16.31
N MET A 67 -15.39 19.63 16.43
CA MET A 67 -15.57 20.35 17.70
C MET A 67 -16.98 20.13 18.28
N ASP A 68 -18.02 20.14 17.45
CA ASP A 68 -19.39 19.85 17.89
C ASP A 68 -19.52 18.41 18.43
N ALA A 69 -18.90 17.43 17.75
CA ALA A 69 -18.88 16.05 18.23
C ALA A 69 -18.14 15.90 19.59
N ILE A 70 -17.07 16.67 19.82
CA ILE A 70 -16.35 16.72 21.10
C ILE A 70 -17.28 17.28 22.20
N ARG A 71 -17.95 18.40 21.94
CA ARG A 71 -18.88 19.03 22.89
C ARG A 71 -20.05 18.10 23.25
N GLU A 72 -20.62 17.43 22.24
CA GLU A 72 -21.73 16.50 22.39
C GLU A 72 -21.37 15.31 23.30
N THR A 73 -20.16 14.76 23.12
CA THR A 73 -19.74 13.53 23.80
C THR A 73 -18.95 13.77 25.08
N GLY A 74 -18.46 15.01 25.27
CA GLY A 74 -17.60 15.35 26.41
C GLY A 74 -16.24 14.64 26.37
N ALA A 75 -15.68 14.40 25.19
CA ALA A 75 -14.34 13.84 25.04
C ALA A 75 -13.29 14.80 25.61
N GLU A 76 -12.35 14.28 26.40
CA GLU A 76 -11.31 15.06 27.09
C GLU A 76 -10.06 15.28 26.21
N ALA A 77 -9.87 14.42 25.20
CA ALA A 77 -8.77 14.50 24.28
C ALA A 77 -9.16 13.99 22.89
N VAL A 78 -8.38 14.36 21.88
CA VAL A 78 -8.59 13.94 20.48
C VAL A 78 -7.33 13.32 19.91
N HIS A 79 -7.48 12.10 19.37
CA HIS A 79 -6.43 11.45 18.57
C HIS A 79 -6.71 11.67 17.08
N PRO A 80 -5.85 12.41 16.34
CA PRO A 80 -6.09 12.75 14.94
C PRO A 80 -5.74 11.61 13.96
N GLY A 81 -5.05 10.57 14.40
CA GLY A 81 -4.46 9.56 13.52
C GLY A 81 -3.38 10.15 12.61
N TYR A 82 -3.49 9.88 11.31
CA TYR A 82 -2.69 10.48 10.24
C TYR A 82 -3.58 10.99 9.10
N GLY A 83 -3.09 11.92 8.29
CA GLY A 83 -3.90 12.62 7.29
C GLY A 83 -4.97 13.52 7.92
N PHE A 84 -5.96 13.94 7.15
CA PHE A 84 -7.05 14.84 7.59
C PHE A 84 -6.56 16.05 8.41
N LEU A 85 -6.89 16.09 9.70
CA LEU A 85 -6.57 17.20 10.60
C LEU A 85 -5.29 16.99 11.43
N SER A 86 -4.56 15.89 11.22
CA SER A 86 -3.43 15.51 12.09
C SER A 86 -2.26 16.52 12.08
N GLU A 87 -2.06 17.24 10.97
CA GLU A 87 -1.02 18.25 10.80
C GLU A 87 -1.62 19.65 10.58
N ASN A 88 -2.84 19.87 11.10
CA ASN A 88 -3.52 21.15 10.96
C ASN A 88 -3.36 22.00 12.23
N PRO A 89 -2.55 23.09 12.20
CA PRO A 89 -2.30 23.92 13.39
C PRO A 89 -3.56 24.62 13.90
N LYS A 90 -4.53 24.95 13.02
CA LYS A 90 -5.80 25.58 13.42
C LYS A 90 -6.68 24.62 14.21
N PHE A 91 -6.58 23.32 13.91
CA PHE A 91 -7.31 22.31 14.68
C PHE A 91 -6.73 22.16 16.10
N ALA A 92 -5.40 22.10 16.21
CA ALA A 92 -4.72 22.08 17.50
C ALA A 92 -5.06 23.33 18.34
N GLU A 93 -5.08 24.52 17.72
CA GLU A 93 -5.49 25.78 18.36
C GLU A 93 -6.95 25.77 18.84
N ALA A 94 -7.87 25.24 18.01
CA ALA A 94 -9.28 25.15 18.39
C ALA A 94 -9.50 24.23 19.60
N LEU A 95 -8.78 23.10 19.67
CA LEU A 95 -8.82 22.20 20.80
C LEU A 95 -8.26 22.83 22.07
N GLU A 96 -7.11 23.49 21.97
CA GLU A 96 -6.48 24.22 23.09
C GLU A 96 -7.40 25.29 23.67
N ALA A 97 -8.09 26.06 22.80
CA ALA A 97 -9.03 27.10 23.22
C ALA A 97 -10.23 26.55 24.04
N GLU A 98 -10.60 25.29 23.84
CA GLU A 98 -11.66 24.60 24.59
C GLU A 98 -11.16 23.74 25.74
N GLY A 99 -9.83 23.71 25.97
CA GLY A 99 -9.24 22.90 27.01
C GLY A 99 -9.27 21.39 26.75
N VAL A 100 -9.37 20.99 25.47
CA VAL A 100 -9.33 19.60 25.01
C VAL A 100 -7.91 19.26 24.58
N ALA A 101 -7.37 18.16 25.07
CA ALA A 101 -5.99 17.76 24.74
C ALA A 101 -5.89 17.25 23.30
N PHE A 102 -4.92 17.76 22.55
CA PHE A 102 -4.55 17.20 21.25
C PHE A 102 -3.53 16.09 21.46
N ILE A 103 -3.87 14.83 21.07
CA ILE A 103 -2.95 13.69 21.14
C ILE A 103 -2.04 13.74 19.92
N GLY A 104 -1.06 14.62 19.97
CA GLY A 104 -0.14 14.97 18.91
C GLY A 104 0.83 16.05 19.38
N PRO A 105 1.67 16.60 18.47
CA PRO A 105 2.66 17.62 18.81
C PRO A 105 2.02 18.98 19.08
N PRO A 106 2.76 19.89 19.74
CA PRO A 106 2.34 21.27 19.93
C PRO A 106 2.12 22.01 18.61
N LYS A 107 1.15 22.94 18.56
CA LYS A 107 0.85 23.79 17.40
C LYS A 107 2.09 24.39 16.74
N GLY A 108 3.02 24.92 17.57
CA GLY A 108 4.25 25.55 17.05
C GLY A 108 5.16 24.58 16.30
N ALA A 109 5.24 23.32 16.71
CA ALA A 109 6.01 22.29 16.00
C ALA A 109 5.35 21.93 14.66
N ILE A 110 4.01 21.86 14.61
CA ILE A 110 3.26 21.62 13.35
C ILE A 110 3.53 22.77 12.37
N GLU A 111 3.43 24.02 12.82
CA GLU A 111 3.66 25.20 11.97
C GLU A 111 5.12 25.27 11.47
N ALA A 112 6.08 25.02 12.36
CA ALA A 112 7.50 25.08 12.03
C ALA A 112 7.95 24.03 11.02
N MET A 113 7.40 22.81 11.11
CA MET A 113 7.74 21.69 10.23
C MET A 113 6.86 21.63 8.98
N GLY A 114 5.72 22.30 8.95
CA GLY A 114 4.79 22.33 7.82
C GLY A 114 5.27 23.17 6.62
N ASP A 115 6.16 24.14 6.81
CA ASP A 115 6.77 24.92 5.73
C ASP A 115 8.16 24.38 5.40
N LYS A 116 8.35 23.94 4.15
CA LYS A 116 9.59 23.29 3.71
C LYS A 116 10.84 24.16 3.81
N ILE A 117 10.73 25.46 3.63
CA ILE A 117 11.87 26.37 3.75
C ILE A 117 12.20 26.58 5.22
N THR A 118 11.19 26.84 6.04
CA THR A 118 11.34 27.03 7.47
C THR A 118 11.90 25.77 8.15
N SER A 119 11.36 24.60 7.83
CA SER A 119 11.81 23.33 8.41
C SER A 119 13.27 23.03 8.08
N LYS A 120 13.72 23.32 6.84
CA LYS A 120 15.13 23.16 6.46
C LYS A 120 16.07 24.15 7.16
N LYS A 121 15.65 25.39 7.35
CA LYS A 121 16.45 26.36 8.13
C LYS A 121 16.63 25.89 9.57
N ILE A 122 15.53 25.45 10.19
CA ILE A 122 15.58 24.91 11.56
C ILE A 122 16.49 23.68 11.61
N ALA A 123 16.39 22.78 10.62
CA ALA A 123 17.26 21.61 10.53
C ALA A 123 18.75 22.00 10.42
N GLN A 124 19.09 23.00 9.59
CA GLN A 124 20.46 23.52 9.49
C GLN A 124 20.94 24.15 10.80
N ASP A 125 20.09 24.93 11.45
CA ASP A 125 20.39 25.58 12.74
C ASP A 125 20.58 24.56 13.88
N ALA A 126 19.97 23.36 13.73
CA ALA A 126 20.11 22.22 14.65
C ALA A 126 21.22 21.23 14.23
N ASP A 127 22.13 21.61 13.33
CA ASP A 127 23.20 20.76 12.78
C ASP A 127 22.71 19.45 12.14
N VAL A 128 21.49 19.44 11.59
CA VAL A 128 20.95 18.29 10.83
C VAL A 128 21.44 18.38 9.38
N SER A 129 21.94 17.26 8.87
CA SER A 129 22.39 17.15 7.48
C SER A 129 21.29 17.44 6.50
N THR A 130 21.41 18.49 5.69
CA THR A 130 20.42 18.87 4.67
C THR A 130 20.98 18.67 3.28
N VAL A 131 20.11 18.39 2.28
CA VAL A 131 20.54 18.31 0.88
C VAL A 131 21.23 19.62 0.49
N PRO A 132 22.46 19.58 -0.04
CA PRO A 132 23.11 20.77 -0.55
C PRO A 132 22.22 21.49 -1.57
N GLY A 133 22.02 22.78 -1.41
CA GLY A 133 21.13 23.53 -2.27
C GLY A 133 21.04 25.00 -1.91
N TYR A 134 20.21 25.72 -2.67
CA TYR A 134 19.95 27.13 -2.48
C TYR A 134 18.52 27.35 -1.98
N MET A 135 18.41 27.90 -0.77
CA MET A 135 17.15 28.10 -0.06
C MET A 135 16.63 29.55 -0.17
N GLY A 136 17.29 30.38 -0.97
CA GLY A 136 16.84 31.75 -1.26
C GLY A 136 15.71 31.79 -2.28
N LEU A 137 15.07 32.94 -2.38
CA LEU A 137 14.14 33.22 -3.49
C LEU A 137 14.92 33.29 -4.79
N ILE A 138 14.44 32.57 -5.79
CA ILE A 138 14.99 32.56 -7.16
C ILE A 138 14.03 33.37 -8.02
N GLU A 139 14.54 34.47 -8.60
CA GLU A 139 13.70 35.45 -9.30
C GLU A 139 13.39 35.01 -10.73
N ASP A 140 14.41 34.47 -11.43
CA ASP A 140 14.29 34.11 -12.84
C ASP A 140 15.04 32.82 -13.21
N ALA A 141 14.86 32.39 -14.46
CA ALA A 141 15.42 31.16 -14.98
C ALA A 141 16.97 31.20 -15.16
N GLU A 142 17.57 32.35 -15.38
CA GLU A 142 19.03 32.48 -15.52
C GLU A 142 19.72 32.40 -14.14
N GLU A 143 19.10 32.97 -13.10
CA GLU A 143 19.53 32.77 -11.72
C GLU A 143 19.42 31.29 -11.31
N ALA A 144 18.33 30.61 -11.72
CA ALA A 144 18.16 29.19 -11.49
C ALA A 144 19.27 28.35 -12.13
N VAL A 145 19.69 28.68 -13.35
CA VAL A 145 20.84 28.03 -14.03
C VAL A 145 22.12 28.24 -13.27
N LYS A 146 22.43 29.50 -12.86
CA LYS A 146 23.63 29.82 -12.11
C LYS A 146 23.70 29.04 -10.79
N ILE A 147 22.61 29.01 -10.05
CA ILE A 147 22.50 28.23 -8.80
C ILE A 147 22.69 26.74 -9.08
N SER A 148 22.09 26.20 -10.14
CA SER A 148 22.24 24.80 -10.53
C SER A 148 23.69 24.43 -10.84
N GLN A 149 24.44 25.34 -11.48
CA GLN A 149 25.88 25.15 -11.72
C GLN A 149 26.70 25.18 -10.43
N GLU A 150 26.36 26.05 -9.46
CA GLU A 150 27.03 26.14 -8.16
C GLU A 150 26.76 24.90 -7.31
N VAL A 151 25.52 24.39 -7.29
CA VAL A 151 25.11 23.15 -6.59
C VAL A 151 25.70 21.91 -7.28
N GLY A 152 25.89 21.97 -8.58
CA GLY A 152 26.38 20.87 -9.42
C GLY A 152 25.26 19.91 -9.87
N TYR A 153 25.15 19.72 -11.20
CA TYR A 153 24.16 18.82 -11.80
C TYR A 153 24.37 17.34 -11.39
N PRO A 154 23.31 16.51 -11.34
CA PRO A 154 21.92 16.88 -11.53
C PRO A 154 21.36 17.62 -10.31
N VAL A 155 20.34 18.47 -10.56
CA VAL A 155 19.64 19.21 -9.51
C VAL A 155 18.15 18.94 -9.56
N MET A 156 17.49 19.11 -8.41
CA MET A 156 16.04 19.04 -8.27
C MET A 156 15.51 20.46 -8.04
N ILE A 157 14.62 20.89 -8.91
CA ILE A 157 13.90 22.16 -8.83
C ILE A 157 12.54 21.88 -8.20
N LYS A 158 12.23 22.57 -7.10
CA LYS A 158 11.05 22.26 -6.26
C LYS A 158 10.24 23.51 -5.94
N ALA A 159 8.91 23.38 -5.98
CA ALA A 159 8.01 24.35 -5.37
C ALA A 159 8.13 24.33 -3.83
N SER A 160 8.09 25.52 -3.22
CA SER A 160 8.12 25.66 -1.75
C SER A 160 6.84 25.11 -1.10
N ALA A 161 5.69 25.36 -1.75
CA ALA A 161 4.40 24.83 -1.34
C ALA A 161 4.07 23.56 -2.12
N GLY A 162 3.39 22.60 -1.48
CA GLY A 162 2.91 21.37 -2.13
C GLY A 162 3.59 20.08 -1.69
N GLY A 163 2.98 18.96 -2.08
CA GLY A 163 3.42 17.60 -1.78
C GLY A 163 3.10 16.64 -2.92
N GLY A 164 3.50 15.36 -2.79
CA GLY A 164 3.17 14.34 -3.78
C GLY A 164 3.85 14.49 -5.15
N GLY A 165 5.00 15.16 -5.22
CA GLY A 165 5.78 15.31 -6.46
C GLY A 165 5.32 16.41 -7.42
N LYS A 166 4.24 17.15 -7.11
CA LYS A 166 3.80 18.30 -7.92
C LYS A 166 4.78 19.47 -7.77
N GLY A 167 5.09 20.15 -8.89
CA GLY A 167 6.03 21.28 -8.90
C GLY A 167 7.49 20.86 -8.73
N MET A 168 7.84 19.61 -9.02
CA MET A 168 9.21 19.09 -8.97
C MET A 168 9.70 18.73 -10.38
N ARG A 169 10.95 19.14 -10.70
CA ARG A 169 11.62 18.79 -11.97
C ARG A 169 13.09 18.49 -11.70
N ILE A 170 13.59 17.44 -12.34
CA ILE A 170 15.03 17.13 -12.36
C ILE A 170 15.65 17.85 -13.55
N ALA A 171 16.81 18.46 -13.36
CA ALA A 171 17.58 19.07 -14.43
C ALA A 171 19.01 18.50 -14.42
N TRP A 172 19.45 18.03 -15.59
CA TRP A 172 20.77 17.45 -15.82
C TRP A 172 21.73 18.43 -16.48
N ASN A 173 21.22 19.57 -16.97
CA ASN A 173 21.98 20.60 -17.66
C ASN A 173 21.24 21.96 -17.60
N ASP A 174 21.92 23.00 -18.10
CA ASP A 174 21.44 24.38 -18.07
C ASP A 174 20.09 24.58 -18.78
N ASN A 175 19.84 23.88 -19.88
CA ASN A 175 18.58 24.02 -20.62
C ASN A 175 17.41 23.42 -19.82
N GLU A 176 17.62 22.24 -19.28
CA GLU A 176 16.61 21.58 -18.44
C GLU A 176 16.36 22.37 -17.15
N ALA A 177 17.40 23.00 -16.56
CA ALA A 177 17.24 23.87 -15.39
C ALA A 177 16.36 25.09 -15.70
N ARG A 178 16.55 25.72 -16.86
CA ARG A 178 15.75 26.86 -17.31
C ARG A 178 14.29 26.49 -17.53
N GLU A 179 14.04 25.43 -18.30
CA GLU A 179 12.71 24.94 -18.60
C GLU A 179 12.01 24.41 -17.35
N GLY A 180 12.73 23.65 -16.52
CA GLY A 180 12.25 23.10 -15.27
C GLY A 180 11.83 24.17 -14.26
N PHE A 181 12.59 25.24 -14.12
CA PHE A 181 12.25 26.37 -13.27
C PHE A 181 10.93 27.02 -13.70
N GLN A 182 10.79 27.35 -14.99
CA GLN A 182 9.57 28.00 -15.49
C GLN A 182 8.33 27.09 -15.34
N SER A 183 8.49 25.81 -15.65
CA SER A 183 7.41 24.82 -15.51
C SER A 183 6.98 24.64 -14.06
N SER A 184 7.94 24.47 -13.14
CA SER A 184 7.66 24.30 -11.70
C SER A 184 7.00 25.55 -11.11
N LYS A 185 7.44 26.76 -11.50
CA LYS A 185 6.86 28.03 -11.06
C LYS A 185 5.40 28.19 -11.49
N ASN A 186 5.10 27.87 -12.75
CA ASN A 186 3.74 27.92 -13.30
C ASN A 186 2.80 26.91 -12.60
N GLU A 187 3.28 25.69 -12.41
CA GLU A 187 2.52 24.64 -11.74
C GLU A 187 2.28 24.98 -10.26
N ALA A 188 3.27 25.53 -9.57
CA ALA A 188 3.18 25.94 -8.19
C ALA A 188 2.15 27.08 -8.00
N ALA A 189 2.22 28.09 -8.84
CA ALA A 189 1.27 29.21 -8.83
C ALA A 189 -0.18 28.74 -9.06
N SER A 190 -0.39 27.84 -10.03
CA SER A 190 -1.73 27.37 -10.39
C SER A 190 -2.31 26.39 -9.37
N SER A 191 -1.49 25.51 -8.80
CA SER A 191 -1.95 24.42 -7.92
C SER A 191 -2.00 24.82 -6.44
N PHE A 192 -1.10 25.72 -6.00
CA PHE A 192 -0.91 26.02 -4.58
C PHE A 192 -1.04 27.50 -4.24
N GLY A 193 -1.08 28.39 -5.25
CA GLY A 193 -1.13 29.83 -5.04
C GLY A 193 0.19 30.43 -4.50
N ASP A 194 1.29 29.67 -4.54
CA ASP A 194 2.63 30.07 -4.08
C ASP A 194 3.63 29.65 -5.15
N ASP A 195 4.30 30.64 -5.76
CA ASP A 195 5.21 30.44 -6.88
C ASP A 195 6.71 30.37 -6.48
N ARG A 196 6.99 30.30 -5.18
CA ARG A 196 8.36 30.20 -4.66
C ARG A 196 8.98 28.87 -5.02
N ILE A 197 10.17 28.95 -5.64
CA ILE A 197 10.97 27.80 -6.09
C ILE A 197 12.31 27.79 -5.37
N PHE A 198 12.80 26.61 -5.04
CA PHE A 198 14.16 26.37 -4.55
C PHE A 198 14.83 25.25 -5.34
N ILE A 199 16.16 25.18 -5.27
CA ILE A 199 16.99 24.21 -6.02
C ILE A 199 17.87 23.45 -5.04
N GLU A 200 17.92 22.12 -5.23
CA GLU A 200 18.73 21.22 -4.42
C GLU A 200 19.51 20.25 -5.31
N LYS A 201 20.57 19.68 -4.77
CA LYS A 201 21.25 18.55 -5.38
C LYS A 201 20.27 17.39 -5.55
N PHE A 202 20.21 16.81 -6.74
CA PHE A 202 19.48 15.56 -6.95
C PHE A 202 20.37 14.39 -6.55
N VAL A 203 19.89 13.61 -5.58
CA VAL A 203 20.56 12.39 -5.12
C VAL A 203 20.16 11.25 -6.07
N THR A 204 21.13 10.64 -6.73
CA THR A 204 20.91 9.53 -7.65
C THR A 204 20.75 8.21 -6.87
N GLN A 205 19.86 7.32 -7.31
CA GLN A 205 19.57 6.04 -6.67
C GLN A 205 19.30 6.16 -5.16
N PRO A 206 18.39 7.07 -4.75
CA PRO A 206 18.21 7.36 -3.34
C PRO A 206 17.46 6.24 -2.65
N ARG A 207 17.77 6.06 -1.36
CA ARG A 207 16.91 5.33 -0.44
C ARG A 207 16.11 6.31 0.40
N HIS A 208 14.88 5.96 0.69
CA HIS A 208 14.03 6.68 1.61
C HIS A 208 14.08 5.96 2.97
N ILE A 209 14.80 6.53 3.89
CA ILE A 209 14.93 5.99 5.24
C ILE A 209 14.50 7.05 6.24
N GLU A 210 13.77 6.63 7.24
CA GLU A 210 13.16 7.54 8.20
C GLU A 210 13.41 7.10 9.64
N ILE A 211 13.50 8.07 10.55
CA ILE A 211 13.74 7.82 11.98
C ILE A 211 12.45 8.12 12.77
N GLN A 212 11.97 7.13 13.52
CA GLN A 212 10.90 7.35 14.47
C GLN A 212 11.42 8.08 15.71
N VAL A 213 10.90 9.26 15.98
CA VAL A 213 11.16 9.99 17.24
C VAL A 213 9.96 9.89 18.18
N LEU A 214 10.24 9.95 19.46
CA LEU A 214 9.24 10.02 20.52
C LEU A 214 9.75 10.97 21.60
N SER A 215 8.97 12.02 21.90
CA SER A 215 9.34 13.03 22.90
C SER A 215 8.21 13.28 23.88
N ASP A 216 8.54 13.52 25.16
CA ASP A 216 7.56 13.89 26.17
C ASP A 216 7.37 15.42 26.30
N GLY A 217 8.15 16.22 25.57
CA GLY A 217 8.15 17.67 25.69
C GLY A 217 8.66 18.18 27.03
N GLN A 218 9.25 17.32 27.87
CA GLN A 218 9.73 17.63 29.22
C GLN A 218 11.23 17.30 29.38
N GLY A 219 11.94 17.18 28.25
CA GLY A 219 13.38 16.98 28.19
C GLY A 219 13.84 15.55 27.97
N ASN A 220 12.94 14.63 27.63
CA ASN A 220 13.30 13.28 27.19
C ASN A 220 12.79 13.06 25.77
N THR A 221 13.71 13.14 24.80
CA THR A 221 13.47 12.83 23.39
C THR A 221 14.35 11.64 23.01
N ILE A 222 13.71 10.60 22.44
CA ILE A 222 14.38 9.37 22.04
C ILE A 222 14.05 9.04 20.58
N TYR A 223 14.94 8.28 19.93
CA TYR A 223 14.64 7.67 18.64
C TYR A 223 14.45 6.15 18.76
N LEU A 224 13.51 5.60 18.00
CA LEU A 224 13.11 4.20 18.03
C LEU A 224 13.57 3.43 16.80
N ASN A 225 14.81 3.71 16.37
CA ASN A 225 15.43 3.20 15.15
C ASN A 225 14.76 3.70 13.87
N GLU A 226 15.25 3.17 12.75
CA GLU A 226 14.81 3.56 11.41
C GLU A 226 13.79 2.58 10.82
N ARG A 227 13.13 3.07 9.75
CA ARG A 227 12.38 2.30 8.79
C ARG A 227 12.93 2.53 7.38
N GLU A 228 13.05 1.47 6.60
CA GLU A 228 13.35 1.50 5.17
C GLU A 228 12.04 1.60 4.39
N CYS A 229 11.86 2.66 3.63
CA CYS A 229 10.62 2.98 2.92
C CYS A 229 10.83 3.20 1.42
N SER A 230 11.87 2.60 0.84
CA SER A 230 12.25 2.84 -0.56
C SER A 230 11.31 2.18 -1.57
N ILE A 231 10.55 1.15 -1.19
CA ILE A 231 9.57 0.55 -2.13
C ILE A 231 8.35 1.44 -2.22
N GLN A 232 8.35 2.29 -3.24
CA GLN A 232 7.36 3.33 -3.46
C GLN A 232 6.82 3.29 -4.89
N ARG A 233 5.57 3.70 -5.05
CA ARG A 233 4.95 3.95 -6.35
C ARG A 233 4.42 5.38 -6.39
N ARG A 234 4.94 6.22 -7.30
CA ARG A 234 4.55 7.64 -7.39
C ARG A 234 4.65 8.36 -6.03
N ASN A 235 5.77 8.16 -5.33
CA ASN A 235 6.05 8.67 -3.98
C ASN A 235 5.11 8.15 -2.86
N GLN A 236 4.28 7.14 -3.14
CA GLN A 236 3.48 6.46 -2.13
C GLN A 236 4.20 5.17 -1.70
N LYS A 237 4.48 5.05 -0.42
CA LYS A 237 5.09 3.87 0.19
C LYS A 237 4.16 2.66 0.01
N VAL A 238 4.71 1.49 -0.30
CA VAL A 238 3.97 0.25 -0.59
C VAL A 238 4.42 -0.90 0.31
N ILE A 239 5.74 -1.01 0.54
CA ILE A 239 6.35 -1.97 1.44
C ILE A 239 7.37 -1.23 2.28
N GLU A 240 7.33 -1.46 3.59
CA GLU A 240 8.25 -0.91 4.56
C GLU A 240 8.86 -2.02 5.41
N GLU A 241 10.08 -1.81 5.89
CA GLU A 241 10.74 -2.72 6.80
C GLU A 241 11.50 -1.98 7.91
N ALA A 242 11.69 -2.63 9.03
CA ALA A 242 12.53 -2.18 10.11
C ALA A 242 13.32 -3.36 10.70
N PRO A 243 14.65 -3.19 10.88
CA PRO A 243 15.49 -2.07 10.46
C PRO A 243 15.76 -2.02 8.95
N SER A 244 16.51 -1.02 8.47
CA SER A 244 17.00 -0.97 7.09
C SER A 244 18.11 -2.00 6.86
N PRO A 245 18.08 -2.76 5.74
CA PRO A 245 19.17 -3.67 5.37
C PRO A 245 20.44 -2.95 4.92
N PHE A 246 20.36 -1.64 4.72
CA PHE A 246 21.44 -0.82 4.16
C PHE A 246 22.28 -0.12 5.21
N LEU A 247 21.68 0.34 6.32
CA LEU A 247 22.37 1.13 7.33
C LEU A 247 23.27 0.29 8.23
N ASP A 248 24.45 0.80 8.51
CA ASP A 248 25.27 0.35 9.63
C ASP A 248 24.91 1.09 10.94
N GLU A 249 25.49 0.65 12.03
CA GLU A 249 25.17 1.17 13.36
C GLU A 249 25.62 2.62 13.56
N GLU A 250 26.71 3.03 12.90
CA GLU A 250 27.22 4.40 12.98
C GLU A 250 26.27 5.38 12.30
N THR A 251 25.85 5.07 11.07
CA THR A 251 24.91 5.89 10.29
C THR A 251 23.55 5.96 10.99
N ARG A 252 23.03 4.82 11.47
CA ARG A 252 21.77 4.76 12.23
C ARG A 252 21.80 5.67 13.44
N ARG A 253 22.87 5.59 14.23
CA ARG A 253 23.03 6.42 15.42
C ARG A 253 23.09 7.91 15.05
N ALA A 254 23.87 8.27 14.04
CA ALA A 254 24.00 9.67 13.60
C ALA A 254 22.64 10.23 13.13
N MET A 255 21.87 9.46 12.33
CA MET A 255 20.52 9.84 11.90
C MET A 255 19.58 9.99 13.10
N GLY A 256 19.65 9.07 14.07
CA GLY A 256 18.85 9.11 15.30
C GLY A 256 19.15 10.34 16.16
N GLU A 257 20.42 10.63 16.41
CA GLU A 257 20.87 11.78 17.20
C GLU A 257 20.47 13.11 16.54
N GLN A 258 20.63 13.24 15.22
CA GLN A 258 20.18 14.42 14.47
C GLN A 258 18.65 14.56 14.48
N SER A 259 17.91 13.46 14.44
CA SER A 259 16.43 13.49 14.51
C SER A 259 15.94 13.95 15.88
N CYS A 260 16.61 13.54 16.97
CA CYS A 260 16.30 14.03 18.31
C CYS A 260 16.65 15.52 18.45
N ALA A 261 17.81 15.96 17.92
CA ALA A 261 18.20 17.38 17.94
C ALA A 261 17.18 18.26 17.21
N LEU A 262 16.68 17.81 16.06
CA LEU A 262 15.61 18.51 15.33
C LEU A 262 14.32 18.60 16.15
N ALA A 263 13.89 17.48 16.76
CA ALA A 263 12.69 17.45 17.59
C ALA A 263 12.82 18.40 18.78
N ASP A 264 13.97 18.42 19.46
CA ASP A 264 14.24 19.32 20.57
C ASP A 264 14.24 20.79 20.12
N ALA A 265 14.81 21.10 18.94
CA ALA A 265 14.87 22.46 18.41
C ALA A 265 13.48 23.08 18.16
N VAL A 266 12.45 22.26 17.89
CA VAL A 266 11.07 22.72 17.69
C VAL A 266 10.18 22.50 18.91
N GLY A 267 10.75 22.07 20.05
CA GLY A 267 9.98 21.79 21.27
C GLY A 267 8.95 20.69 21.06
N TYR A 268 9.32 19.62 20.32
CA TYR A 268 8.42 18.54 19.96
C TYR A 268 7.95 17.76 21.18
N ALA A 269 6.72 17.31 21.12
CA ALA A 269 6.13 16.35 22.04
C ALA A 269 5.27 15.37 21.24
N SER A 270 5.16 14.12 21.66
CA SER A 270 4.46 13.02 20.97
C SER A 270 5.35 12.20 20.03
N ALA A 271 4.76 11.27 19.26
CA ALA A 271 5.44 10.54 18.21
C ALA A 271 5.54 11.38 16.93
N GLY A 272 6.70 11.37 16.29
CA GLY A 272 6.96 12.02 15.01
C GLY A 272 7.98 11.24 14.21
N THR A 273 8.17 11.59 12.95
CA THR A 273 9.10 10.90 12.07
C THR A 273 9.91 11.90 11.28
N VAL A 274 11.24 11.73 11.28
CA VAL A 274 12.16 12.51 10.46
C VAL A 274 12.56 11.68 9.25
N GLU A 275 12.21 12.14 8.06
CA GLU A 275 12.48 11.47 6.80
C GLU A 275 13.79 11.95 6.17
N PHE A 276 14.58 11.01 5.66
CA PHE A 276 15.86 11.26 5.01
C PHE A 276 15.93 10.60 3.63
N ILE A 277 16.67 11.25 2.74
CA ILE A 277 17.23 10.61 1.55
C ILE A 277 18.64 10.16 1.87
N VAL A 278 18.95 8.91 1.57
CA VAL A 278 20.29 8.31 1.79
C VAL A 278 20.86 7.87 0.45
N ASP A 279 22.10 8.29 0.15
CA ASP A 279 22.80 7.91 -1.09
C ASP A 279 23.52 6.56 -0.97
N GLY A 280 24.16 6.11 -2.05
CA GLY A 280 24.90 4.86 -2.10
C GLY A 280 26.12 4.79 -1.18
N ASP A 281 26.67 5.93 -0.77
CA ASP A 281 27.81 6.08 0.14
C ASP A 281 27.38 6.26 1.62
N LYS A 282 26.06 6.13 1.89
CA LYS A 282 25.41 6.34 3.20
C LYS A 282 25.44 7.78 3.70
N ASN A 283 25.67 8.76 2.83
CA ASN A 283 25.38 10.13 3.18
C ASN A 283 23.87 10.31 3.25
N PHE A 284 23.39 10.93 4.31
CA PHE A 284 21.97 11.12 4.53
C PHE A 284 21.62 12.59 4.64
N TYR A 285 20.44 12.94 4.16
CA TYR A 285 20.00 14.32 4.06
C TYR A 285 18.53 14.43 4.44
N PHE A 286 18.24 15.37 5.32
CA PHE A 286 16.88 15.68 5.77
C PHE A 286 15.96 16.04 4.61
N LEU A 287 14.80 15.42 4.57
CA LEU A 287 13.70 15.73 3.64
C LEU A 287 12.63 16.57 4.32
N GLU A 288 11.99 15.99 5.31
CA GLU A 288 10.90 16.59 6.06
C GLU A 288 10.72 15.89 7.42
N MET A 289 9.98 16.54 8.31
CA MET A 289 9.50 15.91 9.54
C MET A 289 7.99 15.82 9.51
N ASN A 290 7.49 14.59 9.59
CA ASN A 290 6.05 14.34 9.73
C ASN A 290 5.67 14.47 11.20
N THR A 291 4.85 15.48 11.51
CA THR A 291 4.46 15.85 12.87
C THR A 291 3.22 15.06 13.34
N ARG A 292 3.23 13.77 13.09
CA ARG A 292 2.13 12.83 13.34
C ARG A 292 2.61 11.39 13.44
N LEU A 293 1.74 10.52 13.87
CA LEU A 293 1.95 9.08 13.69
C LEU A 293 1.98 8.74 12.19
N GLN A 294 2.88 7.87 11.78
CA GLN A 294 2.94 7.39 10.39
C GLN A 294 2.15 6.09 10.19
N VAL A 295 1.80 5.79 8.93
CA VAL A 295 1.11 4.55 8.54
C VAL A 295 1.92 3.34 8.99
N GLU A 296 3.22 3.34 8.73
CA GLU A 296 4.21 2.27 8.93
C GLU A 296 4.76 2.17 10.36
N HIS A 297 4.13 2.82 11.34
CA HIS A 297 4.52 2.70 12.75
C HIS A 297 4.53 1.24 13.29
N PRO A 298 3.72 0.30 12.77
CA PRO A 298 3.72 -1.07 13.28
C PRO A 298 5.06 -1.79 13.19
N VAL A 299 5.88 -1.55 12.15
CA VAL A 299 7.19 -2.22 12.06
C VAL A 299 8.16 -1.76 13.16
N THR A 300 8.10 -0.47 13.55
CA THR A 300 8.84 0.04 14.71
C THR A 300 8.35 -0.59 16.01
N GLU A 301 7.02 -0.70 16.20
CA GLU A 301 6.44 -1.33 17.38
C GLU A 301 6.87 -2.80 17.51
N LEU A 302 6.91 -3.54 16.39
CA LEU A 302 7.28 -4.95 16.38
C LEU A 302 8.75 -5.19 16.76
N ILE A 303 9.69 -4.33 16.33
CA ILE A 303 11.11 -4.49 16.65
C ILE A 303 11.50 -3.92 18.01
N THR A 304 10.72 -2.96 18.55
CA THR A 304 11.05 -2.28 19.82
C THR A 304 10.18 -2.73 21.00
N GLY A 305 8.99 -3.29 20.72
CA GLY A 305 8.00 -3.61 21.75
C GLY A 305 7.25 -2.40 22.32
N VAL A 306 7.43 -1.20 21.75
CA VAL A 306 6.80 0.04 22.21
C VAL A 306 5.49 0.29 21.45
N ASP A 307 4.35 0.37 22.13
CA ASP A 307 3.07 0.81 21.53
C ASP A 307 3.07 2.33 21.42
N LEU A 308 3.27 2.85 20.20
CA LEU A 308 3.37 4.29 19.95
C LEU A 308 2.07 5.04 20.24
N VAL A 309 0.91 4.44 19.97
CA VAL A 309 -0.38 5.06 20.28
C VAL A 309 -0.57 5.19 21.79
N GLU A 310 -0.15 4.19 22.58
CA GLU A 310 -0.15 4.29 24.04
C GLU A 310 0.75 5.43 24.52
N GLN A 311 1.97 5.53 23.99
CA GLN A 311 2.89 6.60 24.38
C GLN A 311 2.36 7.99 24.02
N MET A 312 1.76 8.14 22.84
CA MET A 312 1.11 9.40 22.44
C MET A 312 0.00 9.82 23.41
N ILE A 313 -0.86 8.88 23.82
CA ILE A 313 -1.93 9.15 24.78
C ILE A 313 -1.35 9.53 26.17
N ARG A 314 -0.31 8.84 26.64
CA ARG A 314 0.36 9.14 27.90
C ARG A 314 1.02 10.51 27.91
N VAL A 315 1.77 10.84 26.86
CA VAL A 315 2.41 12.15 26.70
C VAL A 315 1.38 13.27 26.68
N ALA A 316 0.29 13.11 25.92
CA ALA A 316 -0.80 14.09 25.87
C ALA A 316 -1.51 14.24 27.23
N ALA A 317 -1.51 13.22 28.07
CA ALA A 317 -1.99 13.26 29.46
C ALA A 317 -1.00 13.91 30.45
N GLY A 318 0.19 14.38 29.96
CA GLY A 318 1.23 15.03 30.76
C GLY A 318 2.18 14.06 31.46
N GLU A 319 2.14 12.76 31.15
CA GLU A 319 3.08 11.78 31.67
C GLU A 319 4.45 11.91 30.96
N LYS A 320 5.53 11.72 31.73
CA LYS A 320 6.87 11.59 31.16
C LYS A 320 7.07 10.24 30.52
N LEU A 321 7.93 10.18 29.51
CA LEU A 321 8.34 8.89 28.96
C LEU A 321 9.04 8.06 30.05
N SER A 322 8.58 6.84 30.23
CA SER A 322 9.23 5.87 31.12
C SER A 322 10.42 5.15 30.48
N ILE A 323 10.68 5.40 29.21
CA ILE A 323 11.69 4.76 28.37
C ILE A 323 12.82 5.78 28.14
N GLN A 324 14.05 5.39 28.36
CA GLN A 324 15.26 6.15 28.01
C GLN A 324 15.86 5.60 26.72
N GLN A 325 16.73 6.36 26.04
CA GLN A 325 17.38 5.89 24.81
C GLN A 325 18.16 4.58 25.03
N SER A 326 18.74 4.37 26.19
CA SER A 326 19.45 3.14 26.55
C SER A 326 18.56 1.90 26.67
N ASP A 327 17.27 2.09 26.85
CA ASP A 327 16.29 1.01 26.99
C ASP A 327 15.73 0.56 25.64
N VAL A 328 15.93 1.37 24.60
CA VAL A 328 15.46 1.07 23.25
C VAL A 328 16.26 -0.09 22.67
N GLN A 329 15.58 -1.21 22.48
CA GLN A 329 16.19 -2.38 21.86
C GLN A 329 15.67 -2.54 20.42
N ARG A 330 16.50 -3.17 19.59
CA ARG A 330 16.14 -3.60 18.24
C ARG A 330 16.15 -5.11 18.22
N ASN A 331 14.97 -5.70 18.20
CA ASN A 331 14.78 -7.14 18.27
C ASN A 331 14.19 -7.68 16.97
N GLY A 332 14.97 -8.48 16.25
CA GLY A 332 14.55 -9.11 14.99
C GLY A 332 14.35 -8.13 13.84
N TRP A 333 13.43 -8.50 12.95
CA TRP A 333 13.12 -7.78 11.71
C TRP A 333 11.61 -7.78 11.46
N ALA A 334 11.07 -6.63 11.13
CA ALA A 334 9.65 -6.49 10.81
C ALA A 334 9.46 -5.98 9.38
N MET A 335 8.38 -6.43 8.74
CA MET A 335 7.96 -5.97 7.43
C MET A 335 6.50 -5.56 7.47
N GLU A 336 6.15 -4.52 6.72
CA GLU A 336 4.78 -4.11 6.45
C GLU A 336 4.53 -4.15 4.94
N SER A 337 3.39 -4.68 4.55
CA SER A 337 2.84 -4.57 3.19
C SER A 337 1.50 -3.85 3.26
N ARG A 338 1.37 -2.75 2.50
CA ARG A 338 0.12 -2.01 2.40
C ARG A 338 -0.80 -2.65 1.37
N LEU A 339 -1.89 -3.24 1.83
CA LEU A 339 -2.90 -3.81 0.97
C LEU A 339 -3.85 -2.71 0.51
N TYR A 340 -3.86 -2.47 -0.79
CA TYR A 340 -4.70 -1.47 -1.44
C TYR A 340 -5.75 -2.12 -2.34
N ALA A 341 -6.93 -1.50 -2.40
CA ALA A 341 -7.96 -1.79 -3.39
C ALA A 341 -7.57 -1.15 -4.74
N GLU A 342 -6.52 -1.68 -5.34
CA GLU A 342 -5.93 -1.26 -6.62
C GLU A 342 -5.60 -2.48 -7.45
N ASP A 343 -5.93 -2.44 -8.74
CA ASP A 343 -5.66 -3.56 -9.66
C ASP A 343 -4.27 -3.39 -10.30
N PRO A 344 -3.26 -4.20 -9.92
CA PRO A 344 -1.91 -4.06 -10.44
C PRO A 344 -1.80 -4.41 -11.93
N TYR A 345 -2.68 -5.28 -12.45
CA TYR A 345 -2.72 -5.65 -13.87
C TYR A 345 -3.30 -4.55 -14.77
N ARG A 346 -3.94 -3.55 -14.17
CA ARG A 346 -4.52 -2.39 -14.86
C ARG A 346 -3.84 -1.09 -14.43
N GLY A 347 -2.51 -1.12 -14.25
CA GLY A 347 -1.73 0.05 -13.84
C GLY A 347 -2.07 0.59 -12.45
N PHE A 348 -2.55 -0.28 -11.55
CA PHE A 348 -2.97 0.06 -10.18
C PHE A 348 -4.16 1.02 -10.15
N LEU A 349 -5.09 0.85 -11.07
CA LEU A 349 -6.34 1.60 -11.00
C LEU A 349 -7.12 1.24 -9.74
N PRO A 350 -7.74 2.23 -9.07
CA PRO A 350 -8.58 1.99 -7.91
C PRO A 350 -9.73 1.05 -8.20
N SER A 351 -10.03 0.17 -7.26
CA SER A 351 -11.14 -0.76 -7.32
C SER A 351 -12.08 -0.52 -6.15
N ILE A 352 -13.30 -0.13 -6.44
CA ILE A 352 -14.35 0.12 -5.45
C ILE A 352 -15.36 -1.02 -5.45
N GLY A 353 -16.10 -1.16 -4.37
CA GLY A 353 -17.17 -2.13 -4.28
C GLY A 353 -17.19 -2.91 -2.97
N ARG A 354 -17.99 -3.97 -2.96
CA ARG A 354 -18.23 -4.78 -1.78
C ARG A 354 -17.20 -5.91 -1.67
N LEU A 355 -16.60 -6.05 -0.49
CA LEU A 355 -15.77 -7.19 -0.12
C LEU A 355 -16.67 -8.42 0.07
N THR A 356 -16.80 -9.25 -0.96
CA THR A 356 -17.61 -10.47 -0.88
C THR A 356 -16.93 -11.53 -0.04
N ARG A 357 -15.58 -11.45 0.05
CA ARG A 357 -14.76 -12.22 0.99
C ARG A 357 -13.64 -11.35 1.52
N TYR A 358 -13.42 -11.42 2.83
CA TYR A 358 -12.31 -10.80 3.52
C TYR A 358 -11.89 -11.67 4.69
N ARG A 359 -10.81 -12.44 4.52
CA ARG A 359 -10.26 -13.33 5.52
C ARG A 359 -8.76 -13.14 5.59
N PRO A 360 -8.28 -12.32 6.52
CA PRO A 360 -6.86 -12.16 6.76
C PRO A 360 -6.25 -13.45 7.32
N PRO A 361 -4.92 -13.61 7.21
CA PRO A 361 -4.22 -14.65 7.96
C PRO A 361 -4.49 -14.51 9.46
N ALA A 362 -4.37 -15.60 10.20
CA ALA A 362 -4.47 -15.56 11.65
C ALA A 362 -3.38 -14.65 12.23
N GLU A 363 -3.77 -13.74 13.13
CA GLU A 363 -2.80 -12.96 13.88
C GLU A 363 -2.02 -13.88 14.83
N ILE A 364 -0.69 -13.78 14.80
CA ILE A 364 0.25 -14.60 15.56
C ILE A 364 1.14 -13.66 16.38
N ALA A 365 1.33 -14.01 17.65
CA ALA A 365 2.28 -13.36 18.54
C ALA A 365 2.95 -14.46 19.39
N GLU A 366 3.87 -15.20 18.77
CA GLU A 366 4.55 -16.34 19.36
C GLU A 366 6.06 -16.07 19.46
N THR A 367 6.76 -16.89 20.24
CA THR A 367 8.22 -16.83 20.27
C THR A 367 8.77 -17.20 18.88
N GLY A 368 9.49 -16.26 18.27
CA GLY A 368 10.16 -16.44 16.99
C GLY A 368 9.38 -15.97 15.77
N ARG A 369 8.10 -15.60 15.87
CA ARG A 369 7.33 -15.03 14.76
C ARG A 369 6.11 -14.23 15.20
N ALA A 370 5.74 -13.23 14.40
CA ALA A 370 4.47 -12.54 14.56
C ALA A 370 3.85 -12.22 13.18
N VAL A 371 2.52 -12.27 13.15
CA VAL A 371 1.69 -11.78 12.04
C VAL A 371 0.64 -10.86 12.64
N ARG A 372 0.55 -9.64 12.14
CA ARG A 372 -0.39 -8.60 12.58
C ARG A 372 -1.13 -8.04 11.38
N ASN A 373 -2.43 -7.80 11.52
CA ASN A 373 -3.27 -7.22 10.49
C ASN A 373 -4.03 -6.00 11.03
N ASP A 374 -3.57 -4.80 10.71
CA ASP A 374 -4.28 -3.57 11.04
C ASP A 374 -5.23 -3.24 9.89
N THR A 375 -6.53 -3.29 10.15
CA THR A 375 -7.57 -3.13 9.11
C THR A 375 -8.73 -2.27 9.59
N GLY A 376 -9.35 -1.57 8.62
CA GLY A 376 -10.58 -0.80 8.83
C GLY A 376 -11.81 -1.42 8.16
N VAL A 377 -11.67 -2.61 7.57
CA VAL A 377 -12.73 -3.28 6.81
C VAL A 377 -13.04 -4.68 7.35
N PHE A 378 -14.11 -5.29 6.86
CA PHE A 378 -14.55 -6.64 7.23
C PHE A 378 -15.30 -7.28 6.05
N GLU A 379 -15.49 -8.59 6.09
CA GLU A 379 -16.25 -9.33 5.07
C GLU A 379 -17.69 -8.79 4.98
N GLY A 380 -18.11 -8.41 3.77
CA GLY A 380 -19.39 -7.74 3.52
C GLY A 380 -19.35 -6.23 3.59
N GLY A 381 -18.23 -5.62 4.03
CA GLY A 381 -18.00 -4.19 3.98
C GLY A 381 -17.78 -3.68 2.55
N GLU A 382 -17.74 -2.36 2.40
CA GLU A 382 -17.60 -1.70 1.10
C GLU A 382 -16.36 -0.80 1.09
N ILE A 383 -15.62 -0.83 -0.02
CA ILE A 383 -14.55 0.12 -0.31
C ILE A 383 -15.17 1.31 -1.03
N SER A 384 -15.15 2.46 -0.37
CA SER A 384 -15.75 3.70 -0.83
C SER A 384 -14.86 4.43 -1.83
N MET A 385 -15.46 5.08 -2.81
CA MET A 385 -14.76 5.95 -3.76
C MET A 385 -14.26 7.28 -3.17
N TYR A 386 -14.69 7.65 -1.96
CA TYR A 386 -14.42 8.96 -1.36
C TYR A 386 -13.13 9.04 -0.56
N TYR A 387 -12.50 7.91 -0.24
CA TYR A 387 -11.37 7.83 0.69
C TYR A 387 -10.22 7.01 0.11
N ASP A 388 -9.12 6.97 0.85
CA ASP A 388 -7.95 6.18 0.52
C ASP A 388 -8.32 4.69 0.30
N PRO A 389 -7.76 4.03 -0.74
CA PRO A 389 -8.07 2.64 -1.08
C PRO A 389 -7.46 1.61 -0.12
N MET A 390 -6.85 2.00 0.99
CA MET A 390 -6.20 1.09 1.91
C MET A 390 -7.20 0.13 2.56
N ILE A 391 -6.97 -1.16 2.34
CA ILE A 391 -7.74 -2.26 2.92
C ILE A 391 -7.19 -2.63 4.29
N ALA A 392 -5.87 -2.81 4.35
CA ALA A 392 -5.17 -3.25 5.55
C ALA A 392 -3.66 -2.97 5.46
N LYS A 393 -2.99 -3.01 6.62
CA LYS A 393 -1.55 -3.13 6.76
C LYS A 393 -1.26 -4.53 7.29
N LEU A 394 -0.64 -5.35 6.48
CA LEU A 394 -0.18 -6.67 6.89
C LEU A 394 1.26 -6.55 7.34
N CYS A 395 1.51 -6.87 8.61
CA CYS A 395 2.83 -6.79 9.19
C CYS A 395 3.29 -8.16 9.67
N THR A 396 4.59 -8.46 9.46
CA THR A 396 5.21 -9.67 9.99
C THR A 396 6.49 -9.33 10.74
N TRP A 397 6.86 -10.20 11.67
CA TRP A 397 8.10 -10.10 12.40
C TRP A 397 8.73 -11.49 12.57
N ALA A 398 10.07 -11.54 12.46
CA ALA A 398 10.86 -12.73 12.73
C ALA A 398 12.24 -12.34 13.27
N PRO A 399 13.07 -13.31 13.76
CA PRO A 399 14.40 -13.02 14.30
C PRO A 399 15.38 -12.40 13.30
N ASP A 400 15.20 -12.62 12.02
CA ASP A 400 16.03 -12.05 10.95
C ASP A 400 15.19 -11.70 9.71
N ARG A 401 15.82 -10.99 8.77
CA ARG A 401 15.18 -10.48 7.56
C ARG A 401 14.63 -11.58 6.65
N ALA A 402 15.40 -12.64 6.45
CA ALA A 402 14.99 -13.72 5.56
C ALA A 402 13.75 -14.45 6.09
N ALA A 403 13.72 -14.70 7.41
CA ALA A 403 12.57 -15.27 8.07
C ALA A 403 11.35 -14.33 8.04
N ALA A 404 11.54 -13.01 8.22
CA ALA A 404 10.44 -12.02 8.12
C ALA A 404 9.85 -11.94 6.72
N ILE A 405 10.68 -12.02 5.67
CA ILE A 405 10.23 -12.13 4.27
C ILE A 405 9.39 -13.41 4.08
N GLU A 406 9.86 -14.56 4.58
CA GLU A 406 9.12 -15.81 4.42
C GLU A 406 7.79 -15.81 5.16
N GLU A 407 7.73 -15.22 6.38
CA GLU A 407 6.45 -15.02 7.09
C GLU A 407 5.50 -14.10 6.29
N MET A 408 6.00 -13.04 5.66
CA MET A 408 5.19 -12.16 4.82
C MET A 408 4.66 -12.88 3.57
N ARG A 409 5.47 -13.70 2.93
CA ARG A 409 5.06 -14.54 1.80
C ARG A 409 3.91 -15.46 2.17
N VAL A 410 4.05 -16.18 3.28
CA VAL A 410 3.01 -17.09 3.80
C VAL A 410 1.74 -16.31 4.16
N ALA A 411 1.88 -15.15 4.78
CA ALA A 411 0.77 -14.31 5.17
C ALA A 411 0.00 -13.76 3.94
N LEU A 412 0.71 -13.31 2.89
CA LEU A 412 0.11 -12.84 1.64
C LEU A 412 -0.60 -13.98 0.88
N ASP A 413 0.01 -15.18 0.81
CA ASP A 413 -0.62 -16.36 0.20
C ASP A 413 -1.86 -16.80 0.98
N SER A 414 -1.90 -16.58 2.30
CA SER A 414 -3.02 -16.93 3.17
C SER A 414 -4.13 -15.87 3.23
N PHE A 415 -3.96 -14.72 2.62
CA PHE A 415 -4.92 -13.62 2.68
C PHE A 415 -5.99 -13.75 1.58
N GLU A 416 -7.26 -13.98 1.93
CA GLU A 416 -8.37 -14.06 0.98
C GLU A 416 -9.11 -12.73 0.87
N ILE A 417 -9.11 -12.13 -0.33
CA ILE A 417 -9.92 -10.97 -0.70
C ILE A 417 -10.62 -11.25 -2.01
N GLU A 418 -11.95 -11.03 -2.05
CA GLU A 418 -12.77 -11.13 -3.26
C GLU A 418 -13.80 -10.01 -3.33
N GLY A 419 -14.27 -9.73 -4.54
CA GLY A 419 -15.27 -8.70 -4.86
C GLY A 419 -14.68 -7.42 -5.41
N ILE A 420 -13.38 -7.19 -5.21
CA ILE A 420 -12.63 -6.04 -5.73
C ILE A 420 -11.25 -6.47 -6.24
N GLY A 421 -10.63 -5.66 -7.08
CA GLY A 421 -9.20 -5.75 -7.39
C GLY A 421 -8.35 -5.32 -6.20
N HIS A 422 -7.19 -5.92 -6.03
CA HIS A 422 -6.27 -5.64 -4.92
C HIS A 422 -4.81 -5.91 -5.32
N ASN A 423 -3.86 -5.26 -4.66
CA ASN A 423 -2.44 -5.31 -5.01
C ASN A 423 -1.66 -6.51 -4.43
N ILE A 424 -2.30 -7.47 -3.74
CA ILE A 424 -1.61 -8.65 -3.15
C ILE A 424 -0.72 -9.38 -4.16
N PRO A 425 -1.12 -9.63 -5.44
CA PRO A 425 -0.24 -10.29 -6.41
C PRO A 425 1.07 -9.56 -6.62
N PHE A 426 1.04 -8.23 -6.67
CA PHE A 426 2.23 -7.40 -6.80
C PHE A 426 3.10 -7.43 -5.54
N LEU A 427 2.50 -7.32 -4.35
CA LEU A 427 3.22 -7.40 -3.08
C LEU A 427 3.96 -8.74 -2.95
N ALA A 428 3.29 -9.84 -3.29
CA ALA A 428 3.91 -11.17 -3.27
C ALA A 428 5.06 -11.29 -4.27
N ALA A 429 4.92 -10.71 -5.47
CA ALA A 429 5.97 -10.67 -6.48
C ALA A 429 7.21 -9.90 -6.01
N VAL A 430 7.02 -8.77 -5.33
CA VAL A 430 8.14 -7.98 -4.76
C VAL A 430 8.86 -8.77 -3.67
N MET A 431 8.14 -9.50 -2.80
CA MET A 431 8.76 -10.34 -1.76
C MET A 431 9.64 -11.46 -2.32
N ASP A 432 9.38 -11.90 -3.56
CA ASP A 432 10.20 -12.91 -4.27
C ASP A 432 11.27 -12.28 -5.18
N HIS A 433 11.29 -10.96 -5.31
CA HIS A 433 12.20 -10.29 -6.22
C HIS A 433 13.66 -10.34 -5.72
N PRO A 434 14.66 -10.73 -6.54
CA PRO A 434 16.05 -10.86 -6.11
C PRO A 434 16.66 -9.60 -5.49
N LYS A 435 16.39 -8.40 -6.06
CA LYS A 435 16.87 -7.14 -5.50
C LYS A 435 16.23 -6.83 -4.13
N PHE A 436 14.95 -7.16 -3.95
CA PHE A 436 14.29 -7.01 -2.65
C PHE A 436 14.92 -7.96 -1.61
N ILE A 437 15.10 -9.24 -1.96
CA ILE A 437 15.70 -10.25 -1.09
C ILE A 437 17.12 -9.84 -0.68
N SER A 438 17.94 -9.34 -1.62
CA SER A 438 19.30 -8.88 -1.33
C SER A 438 19.36 -7.57 -0.55
N GLY A 439 18.25 -6.81 -0.48
CA GLY A 439 18.22 -5.48 0.11
C GLY A 439 18.76 -4.38 -0.81
N ASP A 440 18.95 -4.65 -2.10
CA ASP A 440 19.37 -3.68 -3.11
C ASP A 440 18.17 -2.94 -3.68
N MET A 441 17.69 -1.96 -2.95
CA MET A 441 16.47 -1.21 -3.24
C MET A 441 16.76 0.29 -3.32
N THR A 442 16.05 0.95 -4.22
CA THR A 442 16.01 2.43 -4.33
C THR A 442 14.56 2.89 -4.46
N THR A 443 14.31 4.19 -4.39
CA THR A 443 12.96 4.73 -4.61
C THR A 443 12.46 4.54 -6.05
N ALA A 444 13.36 4.21 -6.98
CA ALA A 444 13.04 3.90 -8.37
C ALA A 444 12.76 2.40 -8.62
N PHE A 445 12.85 1.54 -7.59
CA PHE A 445 12.75 0.08 -7.73
C PHE A 445 11.56 -0.37 -8.59
N ILE A 446 10.36 0.17 -8.35
CA ILE A 446 9.15 -0.25 -9.09
C ILE A 446 9.23 0.20 -10.55
N GLU A 447 9.72 1.40 -10.81
CA GLU A 447 9.87 1.93 -12.18
C GLU A 447 10.95 1.18 -12.97
N GLU A 448 12.05 0.80 -12.30
CA GLU A 448 13.15 0.06 -12.94
C GLU A 448 12.81 -1.40 -13.21
N GLU A 449 12.15 -2.09 -12.26
CA GLU A 449 11.89 -3.53 -12.35
C GLU A 449 10.56 -3.87 -13.04
N TYR A 450 9.63 -2.91 -13.11
CA TYR A 450 8.32 -3.05 -13.77
C TYR A 450 8.03 -1.89 -14.74
N PRO A 451 8.92 -1.61 -15.73
CA PRO A 451 8.79 -0.44 -16.61
C PRO A 451 7.51 -0.45 -17.46
N GLU A 452 7.06 -1.62 -17.87
CA GLU A 452 5.81 -1.80 -18.64
C GLU A 452 4.58 -2.02 -17.74
N GLY A 453 4.76 -1.96 -16.42
CA GLY A 453 3.74 -2.30 -15.43
C GLY A 453 3.82 -3.76 -14.97
N PHE A 454 2.88 -4.15 -14.11
CA PHE A 454 2.84 -5.50 -13.55
C PHE A 454 1.99 -6.44 -14.43
N GLU A 455 2.62 -7.43 -15.03
CA GLU A 455 1.96 -8.44 -15.90
C GLU A 455 1.74 -9.79 -15.20
N GLY A 456 2.04 -9.88 -13.89
CA GLY A 456 1.99 -11.12 -13.12
C GLY A 456 3.36 -11.79 -13.00
N VAL A 457 3.36 -12.99 -12.43
CA VAL A 457 4.57 -13.76 -12.14
C VAL A 457 4.62 -15.01 -13.00
N THR A 458 5.77 -15.25 -13.65
CA THR A 458 6.09 -16.53 -14.30
C THR A 458 6.85 -17.38 -13.31
N LEU A 459 6.32 -18.56 -12.99
CA LEU A 459 6.94 -19.51 -12.07
C LEU A 459 7.94 -20.41 -12.79
N ASP A 460 8.95 -20.84 -12.06
CA ASP A 460 9.93 -21.82 -12.54
C ASP A 460 9.34 -23.25 -12.64
N GLU A 461 9.99 -24.10 -13.42
CA GLU A 461 9.51 -25.47 -13.66
C GLU A 461 9.38 -26.31 -12.37
N PRO A 462 10.33 -26.27 -11.42
CA PRO A 462 10.18 -26.99 -10.15
C PRO A 462 8.91 -26.58 -9.37
N THR A 463 8.62 -25.29 -9.30
CA THR A 463 7.41 -24.76 -8.64
C THR A 463 6.15 -25.16 -9.42
N LEU A 464 6.16 -25.08 -10.75
CA LEU A 464 5.04 -25.52 -11.58
C LEU A 464 4.77 -27.02 -11.40
N ARG A 465 5.80 -27.86 -11.27
CA ARG A 465 5.64 -29.30 -10.97
C ARG A 465 4.97 -29.52 -9.60
N ARG A 466 5.35 -28.78 -8.57
CA ARG A 466 4.70 -28.87 -7.24
C ARG A 466 3.22 -28.51 -7.33
N ILE A 467 2.89 -27.42 -8.02
CA ILE A 467 1.50 -26.96 -8.24
C ILE A 467 0.73 -27.97 -9.11
N ALA A 468 1.36 -28.55 -10.13
CA ALA A 468 0.74 -29.57 -10.98
C ALA A 468 0.40 -30.82 -10.17
N ALA A 469 1.33 -31.31 -9.34
CA ALA A 469 1.11 -32.47 -8.47
C ALA A 469 -0.05 -32.22 -7.49
N ALA A 470 -0.05 -31.05 -6.82
CA ALA A 470 -1.10 -30.62 -5.90
C ALA A 470 -2.47 -30.53 -6.62
N SER A 471 -2.52 -29.85 -7.79
CA SER A 471 -3.74 -29.66 -8.56
C SER A 471 -4.31 -31.01 -9.05
N ALA A 472 -3.47 -31.93 -9.50
CA ALA A 472 -3.88 -33.25 -9.93
C ALA A 472 -4.45 -34.07 -8.77
N ALA A 473 -3.81 -34.06 -7.59
CA ALA A 473 -4.29 -34.72 -6.38
C ALA A 473 -5.65 -34.17 -5.94
N MET A 474 -5.79 -32.83 -5.88
CA MET A 474 -7.05 -32.14 -5.54
C MET A 474 -8.16 -32.47 -6.55
N HIS A 475 -7.84 -32.46 -7.84
CA HIS A 475 -8.79 -32.82 -8.89
C HIS A 475 -9.30 -34.24 -8.74
N ARG A 476 -8.41 -35.20 -8.43
CA ARG A 476 -8.82 -36.57 -8.16
C ARG A 476 -9.76 -36.70 -6.98
N VAL A 477 -9.51 -35.97 -5.88
CA VAL A 477 -10.44 -35.88 -4.73
C VAL A 477 -11.82 -35.38 -5.17
N ALA A 478 -11.86 -34.29 -5.98
CA ALA A 478 -13.11 -33.74 -6.49
C ALA A 478 -13.85 -34.74 -7.39
N GLU A 479 -13.15 -35.46 -8.29
CA GLU A 479 -13.72 -36.46 -9.17
C GLU A 479 -14.25 -37.69 -8.39
N ILE A 480 -13.54 -38.17 -7.38
CA ILE A 480 -13.99 -39.25 -6.50
C ILE A 480 -15.29 -38.81 -5.75
N ARG A 481 -15.33 -37.59 -5.23
CA ARG A 481 -16.54 -37.06 -4.60
C ARG A 481 -17.73 -37.07 -5.57
N ARG A 482 -17.53 -36.69 -6.85
CA ARG A 482 -18.54 -36.72 -7.91
C ARG A 482 -19.05 -38.15 -8.18
N THR A 483 -18.27 -39.20 -7.92
CA THR A 483 -18.74 -40.59 -8.08
C THR A 483 -19.73 -41.00 -6.99
N ARG A 484 -19.76 -40.31 -5.84
CA ARG A 484 -20.57 -40.65 -4.66
C ARG A 484 -21.97 -40.00 -4.69
N ILE A 485 -22.38 -39.37 -5.81
CA ILE A 485 -23.71 -38.76 -5.94
C ILE A 485 -24.77 -39.87 -5.99
N SER A 486 -25.81 -39.76 -5.15
CA SER A 486 -26.99 -40.63 -5.16
C SER A 486 -27.94 -40.27 -6.29
N GLY A 487 -28.92 -41.15 -6.60
CA GLY A 487 -29.95 -40.89 -7.60
C GLY A 487 -29.53 -41.05 -9.08
N ARG A 488 -28.51 -41.83 -9.34
CA ARG A 488 -28.09 -42.17 -10.72
C ARG A 488 -29.17 -42.98 -11.44
N MET A 489 -29.41 -42.62 -12.69
CA MET A 489 -30.43 -43.34 -13.54
C MET A 489 -29.93 -44.71 -14.04
N SER A 490 -28.68 -45.05 -13.90
CA SER A 490 -28.11 -46.34 -14.30
C SER A 490 -27.22 -46.91 -13.19
N HIS A 491 -27.09 -48.21 -13.15
CA HIS A 491 -26.16 -48.93 -12.21
C HIS A 491 -24.71 -48.86 -12.65
N HIS A 492 -24.36 -48.00 -13.64
CA HIS A 492 -23.02 -47.86 -14.12
C HIS A 492 -22.13 -47.11 -13.08
N GLU A 493 -21.13 -47.79 -12.58
CA GLU A 493 -20.14 -47.19 -11.71
C GLU A 493 -19.13 -46.38 -12.53
N ARG A 494 -18.96 -45.11 -12.16
CA ARG A 494 -17.95 -44.24 -12.75
C ARG A 494 -16.61 -44.54 -12.05
N HIS A 495 -15.63 -45.01 -12.81
CA HIS A 495 -14.27 -45.13 -12.33
C HIS A 495 -13.46 -43.88 -12.60
N VAL A 496 -12.72 -43.40 -11.60
CA VAL A 496 -11.77 -42.30 -11.72
C VAL A 496 -10.40 -42.92 -11.99
N GLY A 497 -9.85 -42.64 -13.16
CA GLY A 497 -8.52 -43.12 -13.56
C GLY A 497 -7.39 -42.49 -12.75
N SER A 498 -6.17 -43.04 -12.93
CA SER A 498 -4.93 -42.55 -12.33
C SER A 498 -4.23 -41.51 -13.20
N ASP A 499 -4.44 -41.55 -14.52
CA ASP A 499 -3.62 -40.81 -15.48
C ASP A 499 -4.31 -39.53 -15.92
N TRP A 500 -3.57 -38.41 -15.77
CA TRP A 500 -4.03 -37.08 -16.05
C TRP A 500 -2.98 -36.23 -16.77
N VAL A 501 -3.39 -35.19 -17.47
CA VAL A 501 -2.52 -34.15 -18.01
C VAL A 501 -2.91 -32.83 -17.37
N VAL A 502 -1.98 -32.24 -16.63
CA VAL A 502 -2.13 -30.90 -16.03
C VAL A 502 -1.47 -29.89 -16.96
N LYS A 503 -2.21 -28.86 -17.36
CA LYS A 503 -1.67 -27.75 -18.14
C LYS A 503 -1.61 -26.49 -17.26
N LEU A 504 -0.42 -25.91 -17.14
CA LEU A 504 -0.10 -24.69 -16.38
C LEU A 504 0.84 -23.80 -17.20
N GLN A 505 0.61 -22.49 -17.26
CA GLN A 505 1.45 -21.53 -18.01
C GLN A 505 1.86 -22.03 -19.41
N GLY A 506 0.93 -22.63 -20.14
CA GLY A 506 1.22 -23.19 -21.46
C GLY A 506 1.95 -24.52 -21.48
N GLN A 507 2.56 -24.97 -20.37
CA GLN A 507 3.26 -26.25 -20.24
C GLN A 507 2.29 -27.37 -19.88
N SER A 508 2.56 -28.58 -20.36
CA SER A 508 1.75 -29.77 -20.08
C SER A 508 2.56 -30.77 -19.28
N PHE A 509 1.99 -31.26 -18.18
CA PHE A 509 2.58 -32.21 -17.27
C PHE A 509 1.72 -33.49 -17.26
N PRO A 510 2.08 -34.54 -18.05
CA PRO A 510 1.47 -35.84 -17.91
C PRO A 510 1.85 -36.44 -16.56
N VAL A 511 0.86 -36.91 -15.81
CA VAL A 511 1.05 -37.44 -14.46
C VAL A 511 0.19 -38.68 -14.22
N SER A 512 0.70 -39.58 -13.37
CA SER A 512 -0.06 -40.71 -12.82
C SER A 512 -0.16 -40.55 -11.29
N ILE A 513 -1.34 -40.78 -10.73
CA ILE A 513 -1.62 -40.56 -9.30
C ILE A 513 -1.93 -41.87 -8.61
N ALA A 514 -1.10 -42.22 -7.63
CA ALA A 514 -1.36 -43.27 -6.66
C ALA A 514 -1.74 -42.65 -5.31
N ALA A 515 -2.98 -42.89 -4.85
CA ALA A 515 -3.48 -42.37 -3.59
C ALA A 515 -3.53 -43.47 -2.52
N ASP A 516 -3.27 -43.07 -1.29
CA ASP A 516 -3.40 -43.86 -0.08
C ASP A 516 -4.17 -43.05 1.00
N PRO A 517 -4.44 -43.61 2.19
CA PRO A 517 -5.19 -42.87 3.24
C PRO A 517 -4.56 -41.56 3.68
N ASP A 518 -3.23 -41.42 3.58
CA ASP A 518 -2.49 -40.28 4.13
C ASP A 518 -2.16 -39.22 3.07
N GLY A 519 -2.44 -39.50 1.77
CA GLY A 519 -2.14 -38.54 0.69
C GLY A 519 -2.15 -39.14 -0.70
N ALA A 520 -1.35 -38.57 -1.61
CA ALA A 520 -1.21 -39.03 -2.97
C ALA A 520 0.24 -38.88 -3.45
N THR A 521 0.73 -39.85 -4.18
CA THR A 521 2.00 -39.76 -4.92
C THR A 521 1.70 -39.48 -6.37
N THR A 522 2.17 -38.34 -6.87
CA THR A 522 2.06 -37.94 -8.28
C THR A 522 3.38 -38.21 -8.99
N THR A 523 3.35 -39.09 -9.97
CA THR A 523 4.52 -39.47 -10.77
C THR A 523 4.42 -38.81 -12.13
N PHE A 524 5.49 -38.15 -12.56
CA PHE A 524 5.63 -37.48 -13.85
C PHE A 524 6.16 -38.45 -14.91
N GLU A 525 6.07 -38.07 -16.18
CA GLU A 525 6.51 -38.92 -17.32
C GLU A 525 8.00 -39.27 -17.27
N ASP A 526 8.85 -38.38 -16.72
CA ASP A 526 10.28 -38.57 -16.52
C ASP A 526 10.62 -39.49 -15.34
N GLY A 527 9.62 -40.00 -14.63
CA GLY A 527 9.76 -40.86 -13.46
C GLY A 527 9.96 -40.14 -12.14
N ALA A 528 10.06 -38.80 -12.14
CA ALA A 528 10.07 -38.02 -10.90
C ALA A 528 8.72 -38.16 -10.18
N ALA A 529 8.74 -38.30 -8.86
CA ALA A 529 7.54 -38.46 -8.06
C ALA A 529 7.52 -37.43 -6.94
N LEU A 530 6.35 -36.84 -6.68
CA LEU A 530 6.12 -35.90 -5.57
C LEU A 530 5.01 -36.42 -4.66
N ARG A 531 5.25 -36.40 -3.36
CA ARG A 531 4.25 -36.74 -2.34
C ARG A 531 3.43 -35.54 -1.99
N VAL A 532 2.10 -35.62 -2.13
CA VAL A 532 1.17 -34.58 -1.79
C VAL A 532 0.29 -35.00 -0.61
N GLU A 533 0.28 -34.23 0.46
CA GLU A 533 -0.52 -34.46 1.66
C GLU A 533 -1.39 -33.22 1.92
N SER A 534 -2.68 -33.42 2.18
CA SER A 534 -3.62 -32.33 2.42
C SER A 534 -4.95 -32.87 2.96
N ASP A 535 -5.60 -32.06 3.77
CA ASP A 535 -6.98 -32.22 4.23
C ASP A 535 -7.99 -31.41 3.41
N TRP A 536 -7.54 -30.78 2.29
CA TRP A 536 -8.38 -29.95 1.45
C TRP A 536 -9.59 -30.70 0.90
N MET A 537 -10.74 -30.04 0.97
CA MET A 537 -12.00 -30.54 0.46
C MET A 537 -12.54 -29.64 -0.66
N PRO A 538 -13.17 -30.19 -1.70
CA PRO A 538 -13.82 -29.39 -2.76
C PRO A 538 -14.80 -28.38 -2.20
N GLY A 539 -14.61 -27.10 -2.57
CA GLY A 539 -15.35 -25.95 -2.08
C GLY A 539 -14.62 -25.09 -1.05
N GLN A 540 -13.49 -25.56 -0.54
CA GLN A 540 -12.58 -24.72 0.25
C GLN A 540 -11.75 -23.84 -0.69
N PRO A 541 -11.73 -22.51 -0.49
CA PRO A 541 -11.01 -21.58 -1.36
C PRO A 541 -9.51 -21.54 -1.09
N MET A 542 -9.07 -22.13 0.02
CA MET A 542 -7.67 -22.23 0.42
C MET A 542 -7.29 -23.69 0.54
N ALA A 543 -6.19 -24.07 -0.13
CA ALA A 543 -5.58 -25.38 0.01
C ALA A 543 -4.21 -25.23 0.70
N VAL A 544 -4.11 -25.73 1.91
CA VAL A 544 -2.85 -25.87 2.64
C VAL A 544 -2.37 -27.28 2.43
N LEU A 545 -1.24 -27.44 1.75
CA LEU A 545 -0.70 -28.73 1.35
C LEU A 545 0.75 -28.87 1.82
N SER A 546 1.18 -30.10 1.95
CA SER A 546 2.59 -30.48 2.00
C SER A 546 2.95 -31.20 0.69
N VAL A 547 3.99 -30.72 0.01
CA VAL A 547 4.54 -31.39 -1.19
C VAL A 547 5.99 -31.76 -0.90
N ASP A 548 6.26 -33.05 -0.78
CA ASP A 548 7.56 -33.63 -0.31
C ASP A 548 8.01 -33.00 1.04
N GLY A 549 7.08 -32.83 1.98
CA GLY A 549 7.35 -32.26 3.29
C GLY A 549 7.51 -30.74 3.31
N ALA A 550 7.48 -30.06 2.16
CA ALA A 550 7.54 -28.61 2.08
C ALA A 550 6.13 -28.00 1.95
N PRO A 551 5.80 -26.94 2.69
CA PRO A 551 4.48 -26.30 2.63
C PRO A 551 4.21 -25.69 1.26
N LEU A 552 2.94 -25.75 0.85
CA LEU A 552 2.41 -25.12 -0.34
C LEU A 552 1.00 -24.61 -0.03
N ILE A 553 0.81 -23.29 -0.05
CA ILE A 553 -0.48 -22.66 0.20
C ILE A 553 -1.01 -22.12 -1.13
N LEU A 554 -2.16 -22.62 -1.57
CA LEU A 554 -2.80 -22.19 -2.82
C LEU A 554 -4.17 -21.58 -2.53
N LYS A 555 -4.45 -20.43 -3.12
CA LYS A 555 -5.83 -19.97 -3.27
C LYS A 555 -6.43 -20.67 -4.47
N VAL A 556 -7.63 -21.25 -4.30
CA VAL A 556 -8.19 -22.22 -5.25
C VAL A 556 -9.62 -21.84 -5.60
N ASP A 557 -9.88 -21.52 -6.86
CA ASP A 557 -11.22 -21.39 -7.40
C ASP A 557 -11.52 -22.56 -8.35
N SER A 558 -12.70 -23.15 -8.22
CA SER A 558 -13.11 -24.25 -9.08
C SER A 558 -13.44 -23.75 -10.49
N GLY A 559 -12.74 -24.29 -11.48
CA GLY A 559 -13.00 -24.05 -12.91
C GLY A 559 -13.76 -25.21 -13.57
N THR A 560 -14.09 -25.03 -14.84
CA THR A 560 -14.82 -26.06 -15.64
C THR A 560 -14.01 -27.34 -15.83
N SER A 561 -12.70 -27.21 -16.00
CA SER A 561 -11.79 -28.34 -16.30
C SER A 561 -10.58 -28.37 -15.35
N GLY A 562 -10.76 -27.96 -14.12
CA GLY A 562 -9.66 -27.87 -13.13
C GLY A 562 -9.85 -26.73 -12.16
N PHE A 563 -8.80 -25.95 -11.93
CA PHE A 563 -8.77 -24.89 -10.93
C PHE A 563 -8.09 -23.63 -11.47
N ARG A 564 -8.52 -22.44 -11.01
CA ARG A 564 -7.67 -21.27 -10.97
C ARG A 564 -6.92 -21.31 -9.66
N VAL A 565 -5.59 -21.29 -9.71
CA VAL A 565 -4.74 -21.32 -8.52
C VAL A 565 -3.86 -20.08 -8.47
N ARG A 566 -3.75 -19.48 -7.30
CA ARG A 566 -2.90 -18.30 -7.07
C ARG A 566 -1.87 -18.63 -6.02
N TYR A 567 -0.60 -18.31 -6.34
CA TYR A 567 0.56 -18.61 -5.52
C TYR A 567 1.68 -17.59 -5.80
N ARG A 568 2.23 -16.96 -4.76
CA ARG A 568 3.39 -16.05 -4.86
C ARG A 568 3.24 -14.98 -5.97
N GLY A 569 2.06 -14.40 -6.09
CA GLY A 569 1.77 -13.40 -7.11
C GLY A 569 1.42 -13.96 -8.50
N ALA A 570 1.63 -15.24 -8.75
CA ALA A 570 1.16 -15.90 -9.97
C ALA A 570 -0.33 -16.22 -9.88
N ASP A 571 -1.02 -16.07 -11.01
CA ASP A 571 -2.44 -16.39 -11.20
C ASP A 571 -2.54 -17.37 -12.37
N LEU A 572 -2.83 -18.63 -12.07
CA LEU A 572 -2.70 -19.74 -12.99
C LEU A 572 -4.02 -20.44 -13.23
N GLU A 573 -4.32 -20.72 -14.48
CA GLU A 573 -5.36 -21.70 -14.83
C GLU A 573 -4.75 -23.11 -14.90
N ALA A 574 -5.03 -23.93 -13.89
CA ALA A 574 -4.67 -25.34 -13.86
C ALA A 574 -5.74 -26.16 -14.56
N THR A 575 -5.58 -26.42 -15.85
CA THR A 575 -6.49 -27.30 -16.60
C THR A 575 -6.07 -28.76 -16.43
N ILE A 576 -6.96 -29.61 -15.90
CA ILE A 576 -6.70 -31.02 -15.64
C ILE A 576 -7.62 -31.89 -16.48
N ARG A 577 -7.05 -32.71 -17.34
CA ARG A 577 -7.78 -33.50 -18.34
C ARG A 577 -7.28 -34.93 -18.34
N THR A 578 -8.14 -35.89 -18.73
CA THR A 578 -7.64 -37.23 -19.09
C THR A 578 -6.75 -37.13 -20.33
N PRO A 579 -5.83 -38.11 -20.58
CA PRO A 579 -4.94 -38.09 -21.75
C PRO A 579 -5.71 -37.92 -23.06
N ARG A 580 -6.88 -38.56 -23.20
CA ARG A 580 -7.72 -38.45 -24.39
C ARG A 580 -8.34 -37.08 -24.54
N GLN A 581 -8.81 -36.48 -23.43
CA GLN A 581 -9.36 -35.10 -23.46
C GLN A 581 -8.26 -34.08 -23.79
N ALA A 582 -7.05 -34.24 -23.30
CA ALA A 582 -5.90 -33.39 -23.61
C ALA A 582 -5.54 -33.46 -25.10
N GLU A 583 -5.51 -34.65 -25.69
CA GLU A 583 -5.28 -34.87 -27.13
C GLU A 583 -6.35 -34.13 -27.98
N LEU A 584 -7.62 -34.25 -27.60
CA LEU A 584 -8.71 -33.60 -28.32
C LEU A 584 -8.69 -32.06 -28.13
N ALA A 585 -8.36 -31.59 -26.94
CA ALA A 585 -8.25 -30.15 -26.66
C ALA A 585 -7.13 -29.47 -27.46
N ALA A 586 -6.02 -30.20 -27.73
CA ALA A 586 -4.93 -29.67 -28.56
C ALA A 586 -5.36 -29.42 -30.03
N ARG A 587 -6.51 -29.94 -30.46
CA ARG A 587 -7.08 -29.75 -31.81
C ARG A 587 -8.11 -28.63 -31.85
N MET A 588 -8.51 -28.07 -30.71
CA MET A 588 -9.49 -26.99 -30.65
C MET A 588 -8.86 -25.67 -31.12
N PRO A 589 -9.55 -24.90 -31.98
CA PRO A 589 -9.07 -23.58 -32.36
C PRO A 589 -9.06 -22.65 -31.14
N GLU A 590 -8.09 -21.76 -31.10
CA GLU A 590 -8.01 -20.72 -30.08
C GLU A 590 -9.16 -19.72 -30.25
N LYS A 591 -9.87 -19.42 -29.16
CA LYS A 591 -10.93 -18.44 -29.16
C LYS A 591 -10.33 -17.06 -28.90
N LEU A 592 -10.27 -16.23 -29.93
CA LEU A 592 -9.83 -14.85 -29.80
C LEU A 592 -10.84 -14.01 -29.00
N PRO A 593 -10.37 -13.10 -28.13
CA PRO A 593 -11.24 -12.15 -27.46
C PRO A 593 -11.93 -11.23 -28.46
N PRO A 594 -13.06 -10.58 -28.08
CA PRO A 594 -13.68 -9.56 -28.90
C PRO A 594 -12.71 -8.41 -29.21
N ASP A 595 -12.75 -7.89 -30.42
CA ASP A 595 -11.96 -6.70 -30.79
C ASP A 595 -12.65 -5.45 -30.25
N THR A 596 -12.07 -4.85 -29.21
CA THR A 596 -12.50 -3.58 -28.60
C THR A 596 -11.64 -2.40 -29.04
N SER A 597 -10.76 -2.58 -30.02
CA SER A 597 -9.77 -1.58 -30.45
C SER A 597 -10.37 -0.27 -31.01
N LYS A 598 -11.68 -0.27 -31.29
CA LYS A 598 -12.45 0.89 -31.73
C LYS A 598 -13.28 1.54 -30.63
N MET A 599 -13.10 1.18 -29.37
CA MET A 599 -13.86 1.71 -28.25
C MET A 599 -12.92 2.19 -27.16
N LEU A 600 -13.19 3.36 -26.61
CA LEU A 600 -12.61 3.77 -25.35
C LEU A 600 -13.57 3.31 -24.25
N LEU A 601 -13.13 2.34 -23.47
CA LEU A 601 -13.88 1.82 -22.35
C LEU A 601 -13.47 2.51 -21.06
N CYS A 602 -14.38 2.66 -20.12
CA CYS A 602 -14.08 3.18 -18.81
C CYS A 602 -13.25 2.14 -18.02
N PRO A 603 -12.00 2.45 -17.66
CA PRO A 603 -11.13 1.45 -17.04
C PRO A 603 -11.46 1.19 -15.56
N MET A 604 -12.22 2.09 -14.92
CA MET A 604 -12.53 2.04 -13.50
C MET A 604 -13.85 2.76 -13.21
N PRO A 605 -14.59 2.40 -12.15
CA PRO A 605 -15.75 3.20 -11.75
C PRO A 605 -15.30 4.60 -11.33
N GLY A 606 -15.92 5.63 -11.88
CA GLY A 606 -15.53 7.01 -11.60
C GLY A 606 -16.45 8.05 -12.20
N LEU A 607 -16.13 9.32 -11.93
CA LEU A 607 -16.83 10.48 -12.45
C LEU A 607 -16.06 11.05 -13.63
N ILE A 608 -16.71 11.30 -14.77
CA ILE A 608 -16.11 12.07 -15.85
C ILE A 608 -15.96 13.53 -15.42
N VAL A 609 -14.73 13.99 -15.27
CA VAL A 609 -14.43 15.39 -14.91
C VAL A 609 -14.54 16.28 -16.13
N LYS A 610 -13.99 15.83 -17.26
CA LYS A 610 -14.05 16.53 -18.54
C LYS A 610 -13.88 15.58 -19.72
N VAL A 611 -14.39 16.00 -20.86
CA VAL A 611 -14.13 15.39 -22.17
C VAL A 611 -13.35 16.41 -23.00
N ASP A 612 -12.18 16.02 -23.52
CA ASP A 612 -11.21 16.91 -24.16
C ASP A 612 -11.33 16.94 -25.69
N VAL A 613 -12.23 16.12 -26.27
CA VAL A 613 -12.42 15.96 -27.74
C VAL A 613 -13.88 16.08 -28.14
N VAL A 614 -14.15 16.25 -29.42
CA VAL A 614 -15.51 16.31 -29.98
C VAL A 614 -15.72 15.25 -31.06
N GLU A 615 -16.99 14.90 -31.35
CA GLU A 615 -17.33 13.97 -32.43
C GLU A 615 -16.85 14.52 -33.78
N GLY A 616 -16.24 13.65 -34.60
CA GLY A 616 -15.62 14.00 -35.87
C GLY A 616 -14.16 14.50 -35.77
N GLU A 617 -13.61 14.65 -34.57
CA GLU A 617 -12.22 15.07 -34.34
C GLU A 617 -11.25 13.93 -34.67
N GLU A 618 -10.17 14.27 -35.40
CA GLU A 618 -9.04 13.36 -35.62
C GLU A 618 -8.07 13.46 -34.44
N VAL A 619 -7.85 12.35 -33.72
CA VAL A 619 -6.97 12.26 -32.57
C VAL A 619 -5.66 11.55 -32.91
N GLN A 620 -4.59 11.95 -32.27
CA GLN A 620 -3.27 11.32 -32.40
C GLN A 620 -3.00 10.38 -31.22
N GLU A 621 -2.12 9.40 -31.40
CA GLU A 621 -1.63 8.54 -30.33
C GLU A 621 -1.09 9.38 -29.15
N GLY A 622 -1.50 9.04 -27.93
CA GLY A 622 -1.14 9.76 -26.71
C GLY A 622 -1.95 11.03 -26.44
N GLN A 623 -2.82 11.49 -27.35
CA GLN A 623 -3.69 12.65 -27.14
C GLN A 623 -4.69 12.37 -26.00
N ALA A 624 -4.88 13.34 -25.09
CA ALA A 624 -5.89 13.25 -24.04
C ALA A 624 -7.31 13.24 -24.66
N LEU A 625 -8.14 12.31 -24.22
CA LEU A 625 -9.51 12.14 -24.68
C LEU A 625 -10.53 12.58 -23.62
N CYS A 626 -10.35 12.12 -22.39
CA CYS A 626 -11.16 12.52 -21.25
C CYS A 626 -10.43 12.30 -19.93
N THR A 627 -10.93 12.89 -18.86
CA THR A 627 -10.42 12.71 -17.51
C THR A 627 -11.50 12.08 -16.64
N VAL A 628 -11.14 10.95 -16.00
CA VAL A 628 -11.99 10.23 -15.03
C VAL A 628 -11.41 10.39 -13.65
N GLU A 629 -12.21 10.87 -12.69
CA GLU A 629 -11.84 10.94 -11.27
C GLU A 629 -12.38 9.74 -10.52
N ALA A 630 -11.50 9.06 -9.79
CA ALA A 630 -11.87 8.05 -8.81
C ALA A 630 -10.93 8.15 -7.60
N MET A 631 -11.46 8.04 -6.38
CA MET A 631 -10.70 8.07 -5.12
C MET A 631 -9.72 9.25 -5.02
N LYS A 632 -10.16 10.45 -5.44
CA LYS A 632 -9.35 11.69 -5.49
C LYS A 632 -8.18 11.67 -6.48
N MET A 633 -8.11 10.68 -7.33
CA MET A 633 -7.12 10.61 -8.40
C MET A 633 -7.79 10.92 -9.74
N GLU A 634 -7.23 11.86 -10.47
CA GLU A 634 -7.63 12.15 -11.84
C GLU A 634 -6.79 11.27 -12.79
N ASN A 635 -7.48 10.51 -13.63
CA ASN A 635 -6.85 9.66 -14.63
C ASN A 635 -7.21 10.17 -16.01
N ILE A 636 -6.19 10.60 -16.75
CA ILE A 636 -6.35 11.08 -18.11
C ILE A 636 -6.30 9.87 -19.06
N LEU A 637 -7.43 9.58 -19.68
CA LEU A 637 -7.52 8.56 -20.72
C LEU A 637 -7.04 9.15 -22.05
N ARG A 638 -6.15 8.41 -22.72
CA ARG A 638 -5.47 8.86 -23.93
C ARG A 638 -5.78 7.95 -25.11
N ALA A 639 -5.67 8.48 -26.31
CA ALA A 639 -5.78 7.68 -27.52
C ALA A 639 -4.61 6.69 -27.62
N GLU A 640 -4.90 5.39 -27.75
CA GLU A 640 -3.89 4.35 -27.95
C GLU A 640 -3.32 4.36 -29.39
N LYS A 641 -4.07 4.90 -30.31
CA LYS A 641 -3.69 5.02 -31.73
C LYS A 641 -4.39 6.22 -32.37
N LYS A 642 -3.88 6.62 -33.54
CA LYS A 642 -4.53 7.61 -34.38
C LYS A 642 -5.91 7.09 -34.84
N GLY A 643 -6.96 7.93 -34.78
CA GLY A 643 -8.32 7.60 -35.18
C GLY A 643 -9.20 8.85 -35.28
N VAL A 644 -10.45 8.65 -35.68
CA VAL A 644 -11.49 9.71 -35.69
C VAL A 644 -12.55 9.35 -34.67
N VAL A 645 -12.92 10.28 -33.81
CA VAL A 645 -13.99 10.10 -32.81
C VAL A 645 -15.33 9.99 -33.53
N ALA A 646 -15.90 8.79 -33.59
CA ALA A 646 -17.18 8.56 -34.26
C ALA A 646 -18.35 9.00 -33.38
N LYS A 647 -18.28 8.71 -32.07
CA LYS A 647 -19.34 9.01 -31.12
C LYS A 647 -18.82 9.16 -29.71
N ILE A 648 -19.41 10.08 -28.94
CA ILE A 648 -19.15 10.26 -27.50
C ILE A 648 -20.41 9.85 -26.74
N ASN A 649 -20.29 8.83 -25.88
CA ASN A 649 -21.40 8.24 -25.14
C ASN A 649 -21.49 8.74 -23.69
N ALA A 650 -20.51 9.52 -23.21
CA ALA A 650 -20.46 10.04 -21.83
C ALA A 650 -20.10 11.53 -21.80
N ALA A 651 -20.64 12.26 -20.84
CA ALA A 651 -20.43 13.68 -20.64
C ALA A 651 -19.81 13.99 -19.27
N ALA A 652 -19.23 15.19 -19.11
CA ALA A 652 -18.74 15.66 -17.83
C ALA A 652 -19.87 15.66 -16.77
N GLY A 653 -19.60 15.05 -15.61
CA GLY A 653 -20.57 14.84 -14.54
C GLY A 653 -21.23 13.45 -14.54
N ASP A 654 -21.03 12.63 -15.57
CA ASP A 654 -21.55 11.26 -15.61
C ASP A 654 -20.70 10.32 -14.73
N SER A 655 -21.38 9.44 -13.98
CA SER A 655 -20.75 8.36 -13.21
C SER A 655 -20.80 7.07 -14.03
N LEU A 656 -19.64 6.50 -14.31
CA LEU A 656 -19.47 5.32 -15.15
C LEU A 656 -19.01 4.11 -14.35
N GLN A 657 -19.37 2.92 -14.83
CA GLN A 657 -18.86 1.65 -14.35
C GLN A 657 -17.67 1.18 -15.21
N VAL A 658 -16.98 0.13 -14.74
CA VAL A 658 -15.95 -0.54 -15.54
C VAL A 658 -16.56 -1.06 -16.84
N ASP A 659 -15.81 -0.89 -17.93
CA ASP A 659 -16.17 -1.32 -19.30
C ASP A 659 -17.37 -0.58 -19.94
N ASP A 660 -17.90 0.47 -19.28
CA ASP A 660 -18.83 1.38 -19.96
C ASP A 660 -18.13 2.07 -21.14
N VAL A 661 -18.83 2.14 -22.28
CA VAL A 661 -18.27 2.75 -23.50
C VAL A 661 -18.31 4.27 -23.39
N ILE A 662 -17.15 4.90 -23.28
CA ILE A 662 -17.00 6.38 -23.24
C ILE A 662 -17.07 6.95 -24.64
N MET A 663 -16.30 6.39 -25.58
CA MET A 663 -16.19 6.85 -26.97
C MET A 663 -16.05 5.69 -27.93
N GLU A 664 -16.47 5.93 -29.18
CA GLU A 664 -16.31 5.00 -30.29
C GLU A 664 -15.45 5.70 -31.37
N PHE A 665 -14.60 4.93 -32.05
CA PHE A 665 -13.72 5.40 -33.13
C PHE A 665 -14.06 4.71 -34.44
N GLU A 666 -13.83 5.41 -35.58
CA GLU A 666 -14.02 4.86 -36.92
C GLU A 666 -13.02 3.75 -37.29
#